data_3fa2dc0c17a27031c6221d0dfad09e3e
#
_entry.id   3fa2dc0c17a27031c6221d0dfad09e3e
#
_cell.length_a   1.000
_cell.length_b   1.000
_cell.length_c   1.000
_cell.angle_alpha   90.00
_cell.angle_beta   90.00
_cell.angle_gamma   90.00
#
_symmetry.space_group_name_H-M   'P 1'
#
loop_
_entity.id
_entity.type
_entity.pdbx_description
1 polymer ?
#
loop_
_entity_poly.entity_id
_entity_poly.type
_entity_poly.pdbx_seq_one_letter_code
_entity_poly.pdbx_strand_id
1 'polypeptide(L)'
;MFRSRFHAALLCGVALGVMADARHAARAQQTLPEVTVDAPSPIARRKPVRPKPDAPTVRRSARAPAVVIPQTPPPPAVAATPQPGTLPIVTDQFATVTVVTNDEIRRSAASTLGDLLNNKPGITGSSFAPGASSRPIIRGLDSNRVGIAENGVSSGGASDLGEDHFVPIDPLATSQVEVVRGPATLRYGSQSIGGVVSATNNRIPEASPCAVTAPFRTFGQLAASNVPSPCVTIESRGSVDTVNNGREGGVLLDAGAGNFALHADGYARKTDDYRIPRNPYVFDPARPFTGKQLNSATQSEGGSVGGSYLFTGGFIGAAVSQTNSLYRIPGSEGETFGTRIDAKQTKLSAKGEYRPDAAAIEAVRFWAGATDYKHNELGRADALDFSTDGVRQTFTNREQEGRVEVQFAPLNVRFAALTTAIGVQAGHQRLNAPGDAPGEQFNGLFDANSNSRVAGYIFNEFRFSDSTKAQIAGRIETISLRGITPDFPADFLPDGIDRPNVARNLNFTPKSASAGLIQELGWDLVASLTGQYVERAPKPAELFSRGPHDATTTFDIGNPNLRIESAQSIEAGLRRARGPLRFELTAYYTRFNGFIFRNLTGVNCDETFASCGDPAGELNQAVYSQRNATFRGGEFQFQYDVLPVWAGVFGVEGQYDIVRATFTDGTNVPRIPPQRLGGGIYYRDSGWLARVSLLHAFAQNNIGGIETATPGYNRLKAEISYTQKLKPSGFGISEFTVGIVGDNLLNDDIRNHASFTKDEVLLPGIGVRAFANVKF
;
A
#
# COMPACT_ATOMS: atom_id res chain seq x y z
N MET A 1 6.44 1.00 -44.55
CA MET A 1 5.64 -0.17 -44.19
C MET A 1 6.47 -1.47 -44.12
N PHE A 2 7.77 -1.41 -43.78
CA PHE A 2 8.68 -2.59 -43.82
C PHE A 2 9.57 -2.72 -42.56
N ARG A 3 9.37 -1.95 -41.49
CA ARG A 3 10.19 -1.98 -40.26
C ARG A 3 9.53 -2.63 -39.03
N SER A 4 8.28 -3.06 -39.08
CA SER A 4 7.57 -3.58 -37.89
C SER A 4 7.54 -5.10 -37.77
N ARG A 5 8.05 -5.85 -38.76
CA ARG A 5 8.02 -7.33 -38.72
C ARG A 5 9.32 -7.99 -38.24
N PHE A 6 10.41 -7.23 -38.07
CA PHE A 6 11.70 -7.81 -37.67
C PHE A 6 11.86 -7.94 -36.13
N HIS A 7 11.13 -7.16 -35.36
CA HIS A 7 11.24 -7.20 -33.88
C HIS A 7 10.41 -8.31 -33.23
N ALA A 8 9.35 -8.77 -33.86
CA ALA A 8 8.53 -9.87 -33.34
C ALA A 8 9.17 -11.25 -33.49
N ALA A 9 10.04 -11.42 -34.51
CA ALA A 9 10.73 -12.70 -34.76
C ALA A 9 11.90 -12.94 -33.81
N LEU A 10 12.54 -11.89 -33.28
CA LEU A 10 13.68 -12.02 -32.36
C LEU A 10 13.24 -12.41 -30.93
N LEU A 11 12.06 -11.98 -30.50
CA LEU A 11 11.51 -12.31 -29.17
C LEU A 11 10.97 -13.74 -29.08
N CYS A 12 10.44 -14.31 -30.17
CA CYS A 12 10.01 -15.71 -30.21
C CYS A 12 11.19 -16.70 -30.32
N GLY A 13 12.31 -16.31 -30.94
CA GLY A 13 13.49 -17.16 -31.08
C GLY A 13 14.24 -17.40 -29.78
N VAL A 14 14.25 -16.41 -28.87
CA VAL A 14 14.93 -16.52 -27.56
C VAL A 14 14.09 -17.37 -26.58
N ALA A 15 12.77 -17.37 -26.68
CA ALA A 15 11.90 -18.18 -25.82
C ALA A 15 11.93 -19.67 -26.12
N LEU A 16 12.22 -20.08 -27.35
CA LEU A 16 12.28 -21.48 -27.76
C LEU A 16 13.66 -22.13 -27.63
N GLY A 17 14.75 -21.33 -27.64
CA GLY A 17 16.11 -21.83 -27.46
C GLY A 17 16.48 -22.20 -26.01
N VAL A 18 15.78 -21.69 -25.03
CA VAL A 18 16.06 -21.91 -23.59
C VAL A 18 15.44 -23.21 -23.06
N MET A 19 14.53 -23.84 -23.78
CA MET A 19 13.85 -25.06 -23.32
C MET A 19 14.58 -26.38 -23.64
N ALA A 20 15.67 -26.36 -24.41
CA ALA A 20 16.32 -27.58 -24.88
C ALA A 20 17.48 -28.08 -24.00
N ASP A 21 18.10 -27.25 -23.15
CA ASP A 21 19.36 -27.59 -22.42
C ASP A 21 19.22 -27.80 -20.90
N ALA A 22 17.97 -27.96 -20.36
CA ALA A 22 17.74 -28.05 -18.92
C ALA A 22 18.02 -29.42 -18.27
N ARG A 23 18.83 -30.30 -18.88
CA ARG A 23 19.00 -31.69 -18.34
C ARG A 23 20.20 -31.95 -17.45
N HIS A 24 21.10 -31.01 -17.18
CA HIS A 24 22.34 -31.31 -16.45
C HIS A 24 22.75 -30.38 -15.28
N ALA A 25 21.85 -29.73 -14.57
CA ALA A 25 22.22 -28.98 -13.37
C ALA A 25 21.34 -29.32 -12.16
N ALA A 26 21.27 -30.60 -11.79
CA ALA A 26 20.55 -31.04 -10.60
C ALA A 26 21.56 -31.41 -9.48
N ARG A 27 22.22 -30.41 -8.87
CA ARG A 27 22.84 -30.57 -7.53
C ARG A 27 23.00 -29.18 -6.88
N ALA A 28 22.40 -29.05 -5.69
CA ALA A 28 22.37 -27.91 -4.77
C ALA A 28 21.17 -26.96 -4.97
N GLN A 29 19.94 -27.48 -4.84
CA GLN A 29 18.77 -26.65 -4.56
C GLN A 29 18.58 -26.50 -3.05
N GLN A 30 19.01 -25.37 -2.50
CA GLN A 30 18.44 -24.91 -1.24
C GLN A 30 16.98 -24.48 -1.53
N THR A 31 16.05 -25.16 -0.93
CA THR A 31 14.64 -24.76 -0.94
C THR A 31 14.52 -23.39 -0.28
N LEU A 32 14.17 -22.36 -1.05
CA LEU A 32 13.88 -21.04 -0.51
C LEU A 32 12.64 -21.13 0.41
N PRO A 33 12.65 -20.41 1.52
CA PRO A 33 11.50 -20.39 2.42
C PRO A 33 10.29 -19.73 1.75
N GLU A 34 9.13 -20.20 2.13
CA GLU A 34 7.83 -19.64 1.76
C GLU A 34 7.74 -18.21 2.31
N VAL A 35 7.43 -17.24 1.48
CA VAL A 35 7.18 -15.87 1.93
C VAL A 35 5.85 -15.86 2.69
N THR A 36 5.90 -15.56 3.97
CA THR A 36 4.69 -15.42 4.78
C THR A 36 4.14 -14.02 4.58
N VAL A 37 2.89 -13.92 4.16
CA VAL A 37 2.17 -12.66 4.02
C VAL A 37 1.62 -12.28 5.39
N ASP A 38 2.04 -11.12 5.93
CA ASP A 38 1.59 -10.64 7.24
C ASP A 38 0.17 -10.05 7.20
N ALA A 39 -0.33 -9.64 6.03
CA ALA A 39 -1.75 -9.40 5.89
C ALA A 39 -2.46 -10.73 6.13
N PRO A 40 -3.21 -10.89 7.23
CA PRO A 40 -3.77 -12.18 7.52
C PRO A 40 -4.65 -12.62 6.35
N SER A 41 -4.29 -13.74 5.75
CA SER A 41 -5.23 -14.46 4.89
C SER A 41 -6.57 -14.52 5.63
N PRO A 42 -7.71 -14.38 4.98
CA PRO A 42 -9.00 -14.59 5.63
C PRO A 42 -9.01 -15.81 6.54
N ILE A 43 -8.22 -16.80 6.19
CA ILE A 43 -8.10 -18.06 6.92
C ILE A 43 -6.62 -18.45 7.04
N ALA A 44 -6.00 -18.15 8.19
CA ALA A 44 -4.63 -18.55 8.49
C ALA A 44 -4.56 -20.07 8.80
N ARG A 45 -3.55 -20.76 8.26
CA ARG A 45 -3.41 -22.23 8.42
C ARG A 45 -2.45 -22.64 9.53
N ARG A 46 -2.85 -23.67 10.29
CA ARG A 46 -1.90 -24.62 10.88
C ARG A 46 -1.66 -25.77 9.89
N LYS A 47 -0.40 -26.19 9.69
CA LYS A 47 -0.07 -27.43 8.97
C LYS A 47 -0.68 -28.61 9.73
N PRO A 48 -1.41 -29.53 9.08
CA PRO A 48 -1.90 -30.73 9.76
C PRO A 48 -0.72 -31.63 10.15
N VAL A 49 -0.71 -32.06 11.40
CA VAL A 49 0.19 -33.11 11.86
C VAL A 49 -0.26 -34.42 11.22
N ARG A 50 0.58 -35.07 10.41
CA ARG A 50 0.34 -36.43 9.92
C ARG A 50 0.23 -37.41 11.10
N PRO A 51 -0.77 -38.27 11.20
CA PRO A 51 -0.75 -39.38 12.11
C PRO A 51 0.38 -40.34 11.72
N LYS A 52 1.20 -40.73 12.71
CA LYS A 52 2.17 -41.81 12.54
C LYS A 52 1.42 -43.15 12.46
N PRO A 53 1.82 -44.10 11.60
CA PRO A 53 1.23 -45.44 11.60
C PRO A 53 1.53 -46.15 12.91
N ASP A 54 0.53 -46.85 13.45
CA ASP A 54 0.61 -47.65 14.65
C ASP A 54 1.61 -48.78 14.49
N ALA A 55 2.55 -48.90 15.45
CA ALA A 55 3.38 -50.06 15.62
C ALA A 55 2.72 -51.05 16.58
N PRO A 56 2.92 -52.40 16.43
CA PRO A 56 2.15 -53.39 17.13
C PRO A 56 2.41 -53.41 18.63
N THR A 57 1.34 -53.55 19.40
CA THR A 57 1.30 -53.61 20.86
C THR A 57 1.97 -54.86 21.42
N VAL A 58 2.99 -54.68 22.24
CA VAL A 58 3.44 -55.67 23.21
C VAL A 58 2.86 -55.31 24.59
N ARG A 59 1.99 -56.19 25.13
CA ARG A 59 1.47 -56.08 26.51
C ARG A 59 2.60 -56.15 27.52
N ARG A 60 2.73 -55.13 28.35
CA ARG A 60 3.41 -55.24 29.67
C ARG A 60 2.66 -54.44 30.74
N SER A 61 2.62 -55.05 31.88
CA SER A 61 1.90 -54.80 33.13
C SER A 61 1.90 -53.36 33.67
N ALA A 62 0.84 -53.04 34.38
CA ALA A 62 0.51 -51.80 35.06
C ALA A 62 1.61 -51.20 35.93
N ARG A 63 1.94 -49.93 35.64
CA ARG A 63 2.63 -49.02 36.56
C ARG A 63 1.85 -47.70 36.57
N ALA A 64 1.81 -47.06 37.72
CA ALA A 64 1.02 -45.86 38.02
C ALA A 64 1.11 -44.76 36.96
N PRO A 65 0.07 -43.91 36.77
CA PRO A 65 0.01 -42.94 35.70
C PRO A 65 1.08 -41.86 35.89
N ALA A 66 2.05 -41.85 34.98
CA ALA A 66 2.93 -40.69 34.79
C ALA A 66 2.11 -39.58 34.15
N VAL A 67 2.19 -38.38 34.72
CA VAL A 67 1.64 -37.15 34.14
C VAL A 67 2.20 -36.97 32.73
N VAL A 68 1.36 -37.16 31.72
CA VAL A 68 1.71 -36.88 30.35
C VAL A 68 1.74 -35.36 30.20
N ILE A 69 2.95 -34.80 30.20
CA ILE A 69 3.17 -33.42 29.76
C ILE A 69 2.88 -33.39 28.27
N PRO A 70 1.92 -32.55 27.76
CA PRO A 70 1.72 -32.38 26.32
C PRO A 70 3.01 -31.89 25.70
N GLN A 71 3.59 -32.67 24.79
CA GLN A 71 4.73 -32.20 24.00
C GLN A 71 4.24 -31.04 23.12
N THR A 72 4.76 -29.88 23.39
CA THR A 72 4.65 -28.70 22.50
C THR A 72 5.06 -29.12 21.09
N PRO A 73 4.29 -28.75 20.04
CA PRO A 73 4.74 -28.94 18.66
C PRO A 73 6.12 -28.28 18.51
N PRO A 74 7.04 -28.89 17.74
CA PRO A 74 8.33 -28.24 17.47
C PRO A 74 8.08 -26.86 16.93
N PRO A 75 8.88 -25.85 17.35
CA PRO A 75 8.77 -24.52 16.78
C PRO A 75 8.83 -24.64 15.26
N PRO A 76 8.05 -23.86 14.52
CA PRO A 76 8.15 -23.86 13.06
C PRO A 76 9.62 -23.69 12.71
N ALA A 77 10.13 -24.59 11.85
CA ALA A 77 11.52 -24.50 11.40
C ALA A 77 11.77 -23.06 10.99
N VAL A 78 12.76 -22.41 11.63
CA VAL A 78 13.14 -21.03 11.31
C VAL A 78 13.35 -20.99 9.80
N ALA A 79 12.43 -20.39 9.08
CA ALA A 79 12.49 -20.30 7.65
C ALA A 79 13.79 -19.57 7.31
N ALA A 80 14.68 -20.18 6.52
CA ALA A 80 15.93 -19.55 6.14
C ALA A 80 15.60 -18.19 5.52
N THR A 81 16.21 -17.13 6.05
CA THR A 81 15.97 -15.77 5.55
C THR A 81 16.23 -15.73 4.04
N PRO A 82 15.31 -15.24 3.20
CA PRO A 82 15.55 -15.16 1.76
C PRO A 82 16.83 -14.39 1.48
N GLN A 83 17.58 -14.81 0.46
CA GLN A 83 18.75 -14.04 0.02
C GLN A 83 18.31 -12.64 -0.41
N PRO A 84 19.15 -11.61 -0.18
CA PRO A 84 18.85 -10.24 -0.59
C PRO A 84 18.40 -10.16 -2.05
N GLY A 85 17.39 -9.35 -2.33
CA GLY A 85 16.89 -9.13 -3.70
C GLY A 85 16.13 -10.31 -4.33
N THR A 86 15.74 -11.33 -3.56
CA THR A 86 14.84 -12.38 -4.05
C THR A 86 13.45 -11.83 -4.27
N LEU A 87 12.87 -12.11 -5.45
CA LEU A 87 11.49 -11.73 -5.78
C LEU A 87 10.51 -12.52 -4.91
N PRO A 88 9.72 -11.85 -4.04
CA PRO A 88 8.70 -12.51 -3.24
C PRO A 88 7.46 -12.82 -4.09
N ILE A 89 7.08 -14.09 -4.18
CA ILE A 89 5.84 -14.53 -4.85
C ILE A 89 4.96 -15.26 -3.85
N VAL A 90 3.73 -14.79 -3.71
CA VAL A 90 2.71 -15.37 -2.82
C VAL A 90 1.84 -16.33 -3.61
N THR A 91 1.79 -17.60 -3.21
CA THR A 91 1.08 -18.66 -3.94
C THR A 91 -0.17 -19.18 -3.24
N ASP A 92 -0.37 -18.87 -1.97
CA ASP A 92 -1.49 -19.34 -1.16
C ASP A 92 -2.69 -18.39 -1.11
N GLN A 93 -2.65 -17.28 -1.86
CA GLN A 93 -3.72 -16.29 -1.94
C GLN A 93 -4.55 -16.46 -3.21
N PHE A 94 -5.87 -16.23 -3.11
CA PHE A 94 -6.82 -16.39 -4.21
C PHE A 94 -6.69 -15.34 -5.31
N ALA A 95 -6.11 -14.19 -4.99
CA ALA A 95 -5.78 -13.14 -5.96
C ALA A 95 -4.33 -12.69 -5.77
N THR A 96 -3.87 -11.81 -6.66
CA THR A 96 -2.51 -11.27 -6.64
C THR A 96 -2.25 -10.46 -5.37
N VAL A 97 -1.15 -10.77 -4.68
CA VAL A 97 -0.62 -10.01 -3.55
C VAL A 97 0.82 -9.60 -3.84
N THR A 98 1.05 -8.29 -3.94
CA THR A 98 2.40 -7.75 -4.10
C THR A 98 2.99 -7.50 -2.73
N VAL A 99 4.20 -8.01 -2.47
CA VAL A 99 4.90 -7.86 -1.18
C VAL A 99 6.17 -7.04 -1.39
N VAL A 100 6.38 -6.05 -0.51
CA VAL A 100 7.66 -5.34 -0.35
C VAL A 100 8.21 -5.75 1.02
N THR A 101 9.30 -6.49 0.99
CA THR A 101 9.93 -7.04 2.20
C THR A 101 10.72 -5.98 2.97
N ASN A 102 11.00 -6.24 4.25
CA ASN A 102 11.85 -5.36 5.06
C ASN A 102 13.22 -5.09 4.42
N ASP A 103 13.83 -6.13 3.82
CA ASP A 103 15.09 -6.00 3.09
C ASP A 103 14.98 -4.99 1.92
N GLU A 104 13.91 -5.03 1.15
CA GLU A 104 13.66 -4.08 0.07
C GLU A 104 13.37 -2.67 0.61
N ILE A 105 12.59 -2.55 1.69
CA ILE A 105 12.29 -1.25 2.34
C ILE A 105 13.57 -0.58 2.81
N ARG A 106 14.45 -1.31 3.50
CA ARG A 106 15.75 -0.81 4.01
C ARG A 106 16.68 -0.28 2.91
N ARG A 107 16.59 -0.85 1.70
CA ARG A 107 17.38 -0.46 0.53
C ARG A 107 16.68 0.58 -0.34
N SER A 108 15.38 0.80 -0.13
CA SER A 108 14.58 1.75 -0.91
C SER A 108 14.90 3.20 -0.53
N ALA A 109 14.84 4.09 -1.52
CA ALA A 109 14.90 5.54 -1.36
C ALA A 109 13.52 6.18 -1.13
N ALA A 110 12.46 5.38 -1.04
CA ALA A 110 11.10 5.87 -1.04
C ALA A 110 10.75 6.57 0.28
N SER A 111 10.19 7.76 0.18
CA SER A 111 9.70 8.55 1.30
C SER A 111 8.23 8.28 1.60
N THR A 112 7.47 7.79 0.62
CA THR A 112 6.03 7.53 0.70
C THR A 112 5.71 6.10 0.27
N LEU A 113 4.52 5.61 0.61
CA LEU A 113 4.05 4.31 0.12
C LEU A 113 3.85 4.30 -1.40
N GLY A 114 3.43 5.41 -1.99
CA GLY A 114 3.29 5.53 -3.45
C GLY A 114 4.63 5.39 -4.16
N ASP A 115 5.67 6.08 -3.67
CA ASP A 115 7.01 6.00 -4.25
C ASP A 115 7.63 4.60 -4.05
N LEU A 116 7.40 3.98 -2.89
CA LEU A 116 7.87 2.61 -2.60
C LEU A 116 7.29 1.59 -3.59
N LEU A 117 6.05 1.77 -3.98
CA LEU A 117 5.29 0.82 -4.81
C LEU A 117 5.30 1.17 -6.31
N ASN A 118 5.74 2.38 -6.69
CA ASN A 118 5.61 2.93 -8.05
C ASN A 118 6.22 2.04 -9.15
N ASN A 119 7.26 1.26 -8.82
CA ASN A 119 7.92 0.38 -9.79
C ASN A 119 7.38 -1.06 -9.80
N LYS A 120 6.34 -1.36 -9.02
CA LYS A 120 5.72 -2.69 -9.01
C LYS A 120 4.69 -2.79 -10.14
N PRO A 121 4.54 -3.97 -10.80
CA PRO A 121 3.56 -4.15 -11.85
C PRO A 121 2.14 -3.81 -11.38
N GLY A 122 1.40 -3.07 -12.21
CA GLY A 122 0.04 -2.65 -11.94
C GLY A 122 -0.12 -1.58 -10.85
N ILE A 123 0.98 -1.02 -10.31
CA ILE A 123 0.94 0.00 -9.26
C ILE A 123 1.76 1.21 -9.69
N THR A 124 1.18 2.40 -9.54
CA THR A 124 1.85 3.70 -9.68
C THR A 124 1.61 4.53 -8.42
N GLY A 125 2.40 5.58 -8.22
CA GLY A 125 2.10 6.61 -7.23
C GLY A 125 1.25 7.71 -7.84
N SER A 126 0.49 8.46 -7.03
CA SER A 126 -0.14 9.71 -7.49
C SER A 126 0.91 10.78 -7.78
N SER A 127 2.00 10.77 -7.03
CA SER A 127 3.16 11.70 -7.17
C SER A 127 2.72 13.16 -7.35
N PHE A 128 1.73 13.59 -6.58
CA PHE A 128 1.22 14.95 -6.62
C PHE A 128 2.32 15.93 -6.18
N ALA A 129 2.87 15.70 -4.99
CA ALA A 129 4.14 16.25 -4.54
C ALA A 129 5.11 15.08 -4.34
N PRO A 130 6.00 14.78 -5.31
CA PRO A 130 6.94 13.67 -5.24
C PRO A 130 7.77 13.69 -3.96
N GLY A 131 7.86 12.56 -3.27
CA GLY A 131 8.56 12.45 -1.99
C GLY A 131 7.76 12.90 -0.76
N ALA A 132 6.55 13.44 -0.92
CA ALA A 132 5.69 13.91 0.17
C ALA A 132 4.26 13.36 0.08
N SER A 133 3.48 13.76 -0.92
CA SER A 133 2.13 13.24 -1.15
C SER A 133 2.11 12.36 -2.39
N SER A 134 2.41 11.08 -2.21
CA SER A 134 2.31 10.08 -3.25
C SER A 134 1.56 8.87 -2.69
N ARG A 135 0.32 8.69 -3.14
CA ARG A 135 -0.53 7.54 -2.79
C ARG A 135 -0.40 6.44 -3.82
N PRO A 136 -0.48 5.18 -3.42
CA PRO A 136 -0.57 4.07 -4.36
C PRO A 136 -1.86 4.14 -5.18
N ILE A 137 -1.71 4.04 -6.50
CA ILE A 137 -2.76 3.86 -7.49
C ILE A 137 -2.64 2.43 -8.00
N ILE A 138 -3.70 1.63 -7.88
CA ILE A 138 -3.70 0.22 -8.25
C ILE A 138 -4.52 0.03 -9.52
N ARG A 139 -3.89 -0.41 -10.61
CA ARG A 139 -4.56 -0.67 -11.90
C ARG A 139 -5.32 0.55 -12.45
N GLY A 140 -4.79 1.75 -12.21
CA GLY A 140 -5.44 3.02 -12.58
C GLY A 140 -6.61 3.42 -11.68
N LEU A 141 -6.86 2.70 -10.58
CA LEU A 141 -7.87 3.06 -9.59
C LEU A 141 -7.24 3.97 -8.53
N ASP A 142 -7.83 5.14 -8.38
CA ASP A 142 -7.32 6.26 -7.59
C ASP A 142 -7.47 6.11 -6.07
N SER A 143 -7.09 7.16 -5.36
CA SER A 143 -7.09 7.27 -3.92
C SER A 143 -8.45 6.95 -3.27
N ASN A 144 -9.55 7.25 -3.93
CA ASN A 144 -10.88 7.01 -3.39
C ASN A 144 -11.26 5.52 -3.33
N ARG A 145 -10.51 4.65 -4.02
CA ARG A 145 -10.78 3.22 -4.16
C ARG A 145 -9.73 2.32 -3.56
N VAL A 146 -8.58 2.88 -3.16
CA VAL A 146 -7.49 2.15 -2.53
C VAL A 146 -7.51 2.41 -1.03
N GLY A 147 -7.77 1.37 -0.25
CA GLY A 147 -7.67 1.43 1.21
C GLY A 147 -6.21 1.41 1.65
N ILE A 148 -5.89 2.17 2.70
CA ILE A 148 -4.56 2.12 3.33
C ILE A 148 -4.73 1.74 4.80
N ALA A 149 -4.05 0.67 5.19
CA ALA A 149 -4.10 0.15 6.54
C ALA A 149 -2.70 0.03 7.14
N GLU A 150 -2.61 0.23 8.44
CA GLU A 150 -1.40 -0.02 9.24
C GLU A 150 -1.76 -0.98 10.37
N ASN A 151 -1.06 -2.11 10.46
CA ASN A 151 -1.34 -3.17 11.44
C ASN A 151 -2.82 -3.58 11.50
N GLY A 152 -3.52 -3.57 10.36
CA GLY A 152 -4.90 -4.03 10.23
C GLY A 152 -5.99 -2.99 10.53
N VAL A 153 -5.65 -1.74 10.88
CA VAL A 153 -6.57 -0.61 11.03
C VAL A 153 -6.29 0.48 10.00
N SER A 154 -7.27 1.35 9.72
CA SER A 154 -7.12 2.49 8.81
C SER A 154 -5.89 3.34 9.17
N SER A 155 -5.20 3.87 8.15
CA SER A 155 -4.11 4.83 8.37
C SER A 155 -4.60 6.13 9.00
N GLY A 156 -5.89 6.46 8.84
CA GLY A 156 -6.43 7.78 9.17
C GLY A 156 -5.88 8.87 8.24
N GLY A 157 -6.03 10.12 8.64
CA GLY A 157 -5.54 11.26 7.85
C GLY A 157 -6.57 11.78 6.85
N ALA A 158 -6.11 12.58 5.89
CA ALA A 158 -6.93 13.21 4.86
C ALA A 158 -6.62 12.71 3.46
N SER A 159 -5.71 11.75 3.32
CA SER A 159 -5.19 11.31 2.03
C SER A 159 -6.22 10.68 1.09
N ASP A 160 -7.41 10.39 1.54
CA ASP A 160 -8.53 9.92 0.71
C ASP A 160 -9.46 11.05 0.23
N LEU A 161 -9.19 12.30 0.60
CA LEU A 161 -9.92 13.49 0.13
C LEU A 161 -9.31 14.05 -1.14
N GLY A 162 -7.99 14.15 -1.19
CA GLY A 162 -7.22 14.69 -2.29
C GLY A 162 -5.86 14.01 -2.41
N GLU A 163 -5.25 14.15 -3.58
CA GLU A 163 -3.94 13.56 -3.87
C GLU A 163 -2.78 14.38 -3.32
N ASP A 164 -3.03 15.63 -2.99
CA ASP A 164 -2.15 16.58 -2.31
C ASP A 164 -1.86 16.19 -0.85
N HIS A 165 -2.72 15.41 -0.23
CA HIS A 165 -2.59 15.02 1.17
C HIS A 165 -1.72 13.77 1.35
N PHE A 166 -0.76 13.83 2.28
CA PHE A 166 0.14 12.71 2.56
C PHE A 166 -0.54 11.52 3.27
N VAL A 167 0.05 10.35 3.12
CA VAL A 167 -0.31 9.16 3.90
C VAL A 167 0.56 9.12 5.16
N PRO A 168 -0.02 9.13 6.38
CA PRO A 168 0.75 9.20 7.62
C PRO A 168 1.39 7.86 8.02
N ILE A 169 2.08 7.22 7.08
CA ILE A 169 2.85 5.98 7.26
C ILE A 169 4.21 6.18 6.59
N ASP A 170 5.27 6.18 7.39
CA ASP A 170 6.63 6.30 6.87
C ASP A 170 7.27 4.92 6.67
N PRO A 171 7.86 4.65 5.48
CA PRO A 171 8.58 3.40 5.22
C PRO A 171 9.72 3.10 6.20
N LEU A 172 10.39 4.12 6.79
CA LEU A 172 11.48 3.90 7.75
C LEU A 172 11.03 3.14 9.02
N ALA A 173 9.77 3.34 9.45
CA ALA A 173 9.20 2.66 10.61
C ALA A 173 8.46 1.36 10.23
N THR A 174 8.44 1.00 8.95
CA THR A 174 7.68 -0.14 8.42
C THR A 174 8.57 -1.36 8.22
N SER A 175 8.06 -2.56 8.51
CA SER A 175 8.76 -3.83 8.32
C SER A 175 8.34 -4.57 7.06
N GLN A 176 7.09 -4.39 6.60
CA GLN A 176 6.56 -5.00 5.39
C GLN A 176 5.43 -4.15 4.82
N VAL A 177 5.31 -4.10 3.50
CA VAL A 177 4.16 -3.51 2.82
C VAL A 177 3.58 -4.52 1.85
N GLU A 178 2.27 -4.69 1.90
CA GLU A 178 1.53 -5.60 1.03
C GLU A 178 0.45 -4.84 0.27
N VAL A 179 0.30 -5.19 -1.00
CA VAL A 179 -0.84 -4.73 -1.80
C VAL A 179 -1.77 -5.92 -2.02
N VAL A 180 -2.87 -5.91 -1.31
CA VAL A 180 -3.87 -6.99 -1.30
C VAL A 180 -4.98 -6.66 -2.27
N ARG A 181 -5.30 -7.60 -3.15
CA ARG A 181 -6.39 -7.50 -4.13
C ARG A 181 -7.40 -8.64 -3.91
N GLY A 182 -8.48 -8.63 -4.65
CA GLY A 182 -9.47 -9.71 -4.66
C GLY A 182 -10.21 -9.93 -3.34
N PRO A 183 -10.58 -11.18 -3.01
CA PRO A 183 -11.48 -11.50 -1.89
C PRO A 183 -11.02 -10.98 -0.53
N ALA A 184 -9.73 -10.94 -0.29
CA ALA A 184 -9.17 -10.52 0.99
C ALA A 184 -9.48 -9.05 1.32
N THR A 185 -9.78 -8.22 0.30
CA THR A 185 -10.16 -6.81 0.50
C THR A 185 -11.49 -6.64 1.22
N LEU A 186 -12.39 -7.64 1.17
CA LEU A 186 -13.67 -7.59 1.86
C LEU A 186 -13.52 -7.44 3.40
N ARG A 187 -12.37 -7.83 3.95
CA ARG A 187 -12.05 -7.63 5.37
C ARG A 187 -11.85 -6.16 5.75
N TYR A 188 -11.37 -5.34 4.82
CA TYR A 188 -10.97 -3.96 5.08
C TYR A 188 -12.06 -2.92 4.83
N GLY A 189 -13.17 -3.31 4.22
CA GLY A 189 -14.31 -2.43 3.97
C GLY A 189 -14.64 -2.23 2.49
N SER A 190 -15.87 -1.78 2.24
CA SER A 190 -16.39 -1.52 0.89
C SER A 190 -15.60 -0.44 0.14
N GLN A 191 -14.97 0.49 0.87
CA GLN A 191 -14.15 1.57 0.29
C GLN A 191 -12.87 1.06 -0.39
N SER A 192 -12.48 -0.21 -0.16
CA SER A 192 -11.27 -0.82 -0.72
C SER A 192 -11.55 -1.59 -2.02
N ILE A 193 -12.46 -1.11 -2.85
CA ILE A 193 -12.90 -1.74 -4.10
C ILE A 193 -11.75 -1.97 -5.10
N GLY A 194 -10.73 -1.11 -5.09
CA GLY A 194 -9.53 -1.21 -5.94
C GLY A 194 -8.39 -2.04 -5.32
N GLY A 195 -8.44 -2.30 -4.03
CA GLY A 195 -7.39 -2.98 -3.28
C GLY A 195 -7.06 -2.32 -1.96
N VAL A 196 -6.16 -2.94 -1.20
CA VAL A 196 -5.65 -2.43 0.08
C VAL A 196 -4.13 -2.44 0.06
N VAL A 197 -3.52 -1.33 0.48
CA VAL A 197 -2.11 -1.28 0.84
C VAL A 197 -2.01 -1.41 2.35
N SER A 198 -1.44 -2.52 2.81
CA SER A 198 -1.28 -2.84 4.23
C SER A 198 0.18 -2.70 4.62
N ALA A 199 0.48 -1.75 5.50
CA ALA A 199 1.78 -1.60 6.12
C ALA A 199 1.80 -2.32 7.46
N THR A 200 2.84 -3.10 7.70
CA THR A 200 3.06 -3.81 8.96
C THR A 200 4.33 -3.29 9.63
N ASN A 201 4.26 -3.09 10.93
CA ASN A 201 5.39 -2.75 11.78
C ASN A 201 5.27 -3.46 13.13
N ASN A 202 6.30 -3.38 13.96
CA ASN A 202 6.34 -4.06 15.26
C ASN A 202 5.90 -3.16 16.43
N ARG A 203 5.14 -2.09 16.18
CA ARG A 203 4.66 -1.17 17.24
C ARG A 203 3.82 -1.89 18.30
N ILE A 204 3.12 -2.95 17.91
CA ILE A 204 2.43 -3.87 18.83
C ILE A 204 3.04 -5.25 18.63
N PRO A 205 4.06 -5.65 19.41
CA PRO A 205 4.76 -6.91 19.20
C PRO A 205 3.82 -8.12 19.40
N GLU A 206 3.85 -9.07 18.47
CA GLU A 206 3.06 -10.32 18.55
C GLU A 206 3.85 -11.46 19.18
N ALA A 207 5.15 -11.28 19.31
CA ALA A 207 6.06 -12.24 19.92
C ALA A 207 7.16 -11.53 20.70
N SER A 208 7.81 -12.24 21.62
CA SER A 208 8.99 -11.71 22.29
C SER A 208 10.15 -11.56 21.30
N PRO A 209 10.88 -10.43 21.30
CA PRO A 209 12.11 -10.29 20.52
C PRO A 209 13.25 -11.16 21.05
N CYS A 210 13.12 -11.67 22.28
CA CYS A 210 14.08 -12.57 22.87
C CYS A 210 13.88 -13.99 22.31
N ALA A 211 14.95 -14.61 21.81
CA ALA A 211 14.91 -16.02 21.43
C ALA A 211 14.61 -16.89 22.66
N VAL A 212 13.38 -17.31 22.84
CA VAL A 212 12.94 -18.07 24.00
C VAL A 212 12.46 -19.44 23.58
N THR A 213 13.09 -20.44 24.19
CA THR A 213 12.67 -21.82 24.11
C THR A 213 11.63 -22.22 25.21
N ALA A 214 11.23 -21.25 26.04
CA ALA A 214 10.31 -21.51 27.16
C ALA A 214 8.86 -21.12 26.79
N PRO A 215 7.85 -21.91 27.18
CA PRO A 215 6.45 -21.58 26.95
C PRO A 215 6.03 -20.35 27.75
N PHE A 216 5.19 -19.51 27.16
CA PHE A 216 4.57 -18.37 27.84
C PHE A 216 3.77 -18.81 29.05
N ARG A 217 3.83 -18.03 30.12
CA ARG A 217 3.12 -18.32 31.38
C ARG A 217 1.89 -17.45 31.54
N THR A 218 0.84 -17.97 32.13
CA THR A 218 -0.36 -17.22 32.48
C THR A 218 -0.08 -16.24 33.63
N PHE A 219 -0.89 -15.21 33.76
CA PHE A 219 -0.74 -14.12 34.74
C PHE A 219 -0.54 -14.60 36.20
N GLY A 220 -1.09 -15.77 36.58
CA GLY A 220 -0.94 -16.37 37.91
C GLY A 220 0.35 -17.16 38.16
N GLN A 221 1.20 -17.36 37.15
CA GLN A 221 2.42 -18.18 37.24
C GLN A 221 3.72 -17.38 37.31
N LEU A 222 3.65 -16.09 37.60
CA LEU A 222 4.81 -15.15 37.65
C LEU A 222 5.82 -15.49 38.79
N ALA A 223 5.58 -16.46 39.61
CA ALA A 223 6.36 -16.69 40.86
C ALA A 223 7.44 -17.76 40.76
N ALA A 224 7.83 -18.32 39.62
CA ALA A 224 8.85 -19.37 39.55
C ALA A 224 9.96 -19.08 38.51
N SER A 225 11.09 -18.77 38.98
CA SER A 225 12.53 -18.89 38.67
C SER A 225 13.04 -19.36 37.31
N ASN A 226 12.45 -19.01 36.15
CA ASN A 226 13.09 -19.10 34.85
C ASN A 226 12.50 -18.05 33.89
N VAL A 227 12.47 -16.78 34.32
CA VAL A 227 12.19 -15.67 33.45
C VAL A 227 13.35 -15.56 32.47
N PRO A 228 13.14 -15.60 31.13
CA PRO A 228 14.22 -15.36 30.19
C PRO A 228 14.88 -14.03 30.51
N SER A 229 16.21 -13.99 30.40
CA SER A 229 16.96 -12.75 30.59
C SER A 229 16.36 -11.67 29.68
N PRO A 230 16.14 -10.45 30.18
CA PRO A 230 15.65 -9.37 29.35
C PRO A 230 16.58 -9.19 28.16
N CYS A 231 16.01 -8.98 26.99
CA CYS A 231 16.77 -8.70 25.77
C CYS A 231 16.32 -7.39 25.13
N VAL A 232 17.24 -6.76 24.44
CA VAL A 232 17.01 -5.54 23.67
C VAL A 232 17.65 -5.71 22.30
N THR A 233 16.94 -5.32 21.26
CA THR A 233 17.44 -5.22 19.91
C THR A 233 17.25 -3.79 19.44
N ILE A 234 18.29 -3.19 18.89
CA ILE A 234 18.24 -1.83 18.34
C ILE A 234 18.60 -1.92 16.87
N GLU A 235 17.81 -1.29 16.02
CA GLU A 235 18.10 -1.13 14.60
C GLU A 235 18.17 0.36 14.28
N SER A 236 19.30 0.81 13.71
CA SER A 236 19.50 2.17 13.22
C SER A 236 19.56 2.17 11.72
N ARG A 237 18.83 3.08 11.09
CA ARG A 237 18.74 3.27 9.63
C ARG A 237 19.14 4.70 9.30
N GLY A 238 19.90 4.90 8.23
CA GLY A 238 20.27 6.23 7.78
C GLY A 238 20.62 6.27 6.32
N SER A 239 20.36 7.41 5.66
CA SER A 239 20.75 7.62 4.29
C SER A 239 20.93 9.09 3.93
N VAL A 240 21.66 9.32 2.84
CA VAL A 240 21.83 10.63 2.20
C VAL A 240 21.55 10.49 0.70
N ASP A 241 20.96 11.50 0.10
CA ASP A 241 20.58 11.52 -1.32
C ASP A 241 21.08 12.79 -2.01
N THR A 242 21.59 12.66 -3.23
CA THR A 242 22.16 13.78 -3.99
C THR A 242 21.13 14.57 -4.78
N VAL A 243 19.98 13.97 -5.14
CA VAL A 243 19.00 14.65 -6.02
C VAL A 243 18.34 15.85 -5.34
N ASN A 244 18.13 15.76 -4.03
CA ASN A 244 17.45 16.76 -3.23
C ASN A 244 18.21 17.12 -1.94
N ASN A 245 19.52 16.85 -1.85
CA ASN A 245 20.34 16.96 -0.64
C ASN A 245 19.68 16.28 0.59
N GLY A 246 18.94 15.20 0.33
CA GLY A 246 18.14 14.50 1.32
C GLY A 246 18.97 13.86 2.41
N ARG A 247 18.44 13.91 3.63
CA ARG A 247 19.00 13.24 4.80
C ARG A 247 17.86 12.61 5.57
N GLU A 248 18.03 11.35 5.94
CA GLU A 248 17.05 10.64 6.75
C GLU A 248 17.74 9.73 7.76
N GLY A 249 17.06 9.52 8.87
CA GLY A 249 17.49 8.59 9.90
C GLY A 249 16.31 8.08 10.70
N GLY A 250 16.45 6.86 11.20
CA GLY A 250 15.48 6.24 12.08
C GLY A 250 16.15 5.25 13.03
N VAL A 251 15.52 5.06 14.18
CA VAL A 251 15.92 4.09 15.19
C VAL A 251 14.69 3.29 15.59
N LEU A 252 14.82 1.98 15.63
CA LEU A 252 13.81 1.04 16.11
C LEU A 252 14.40 0.26 17.28
N LEU A 253 13.65 0.14 18.36
CA LEU A 253 14.00 -0.58 19.57
C LEU A 253 12.93 -1.63 19.86
N ASP A 254 13.33 -2.88 20.00
CA ASP A 254 12.50 -3.97 20.47
C ASP A 254 13.09 -4.51 21.79
N ALA A 255 12.27 -4.67 22.81
CA ALA A 255 12.67 -5.19 24.10
C ALA A 255 11.70 -6.26 24.59
N GLY A 256 12.22 -7.25 25.32
CA GLY A 256 11.41 -8.31 25.92
C GLY A 256 11.86 -8.64 27.32
N ALA A 257 10.88 -8.88 28.22
CA ALA A 257 11.11 -9.35 29.56
C ALA A 257 9.90 -10.17 30.06
N GLY A 258 10.11 -11.43 30.31
CA GLY A 258 9.01 -12.33 30.71
C GLY A 258 7.90 -12.37 29.67
N ASN A 259 6.70 -12.02 30.09
CA ASN A 259 5.50 -11.98 29.23
C ASN A 259 5.29 -10.62 28.52
N PHE A 260 6.20 -9.66 28.69
CA PHE A 260 6.08 -8.34 28.07
C PHE A 260 7.03 -8.21 26.90
N ALA A 261 6.52 -7.64 25.81
CA ALA A 261 7.28 -7.19 24.67
C ALA A 261 6.97 -5.72 24.43
N LEU A 262 8.03 -4.91 24.19
CA LEU A 262 7.95 -3.47 23.98
C LEU A 262 8.59 -3.12 22.66
N HIS A 263 8.06 -2.07 22.03
CA HIS A 263 8.62 -1.45 20.84
C HIS A 263 8.65 0.06 21.02
N ALA A 264 9.70 0.69 20.49
CA ALA A 264 9.75 2.11 20.29
C ALA A 264 10.43 2.41 18.96
N ASP A 265 9.95 3.38 18.21
CA ASP A 265 10.59 3.86 16.99
C ASP A 265 10.57 5.39 16.92
N GLY A 266 11.56 5.94 16.21
CA GLY A 266 11.60 7.35 15.86
C GLY A 266 12.35 7.54 14.55
N TYR A 267 11.90 8.51 13.74
CA TYR A 267 12.53 8.86 12.48
C TYR A 267 12.44 10.35 12.21
N ALA A 268 13.37 10.84 11.39
CA ALA A 268 13.36 12.19 10.85
C ALA A 268 13.91 12.17 9.41
N ARG A 269 13.35 13.03 8.57
CA ARG A 269 13.75 13.24 7.18
C ARG A 269 13.65 14.70 6.82
N LYS A 270 14.62 15.19 6.01
CA LYS A 270 14.58 16.52 5.43
C LYS A 270 15.19 16.51 4.04
N THR A 271 14.56 17.21 3.10
CA THR A 271 15.04 17.40 1.73
C THR A 271 14.93 18.86 1.33
N ASP A 272 15.77 19.27 0.38
CA ASP A 272 15.62 20.49 -0.39
C ASP A 272 14.79 20.22 -1.66
N ASP A 273 14.55 21.27 -2.48
CA ASP A 273 13.98 21.11 -3.81
C ASP A 273 14.84 20.20 -4.67
N TYR A 274 14.22 19.19 -5.29
CA TYR A 274 14.92 18.18 -6.06
C TYR A 274 15.28 18.66 -7.48
N ARG A 275 16.37 18.11 -8.01
CA ARG A 275 16.85 18.41 -9.36
C ARG A 275 16.02 17.69 -10.40
N ILE A 276 15.76 18.36 -11.53
CA ILE A 276 15.07 17.84 -12.70
C ILE A 276 15.86 18.14 -13.98
N PRO A 277 15.70 17.34 -15.05
CA PRO A 277 16.53 17.45 -16.25
C PRO A 277 16.19 18.66 -17.13
N ARG A 278 14.93 19.13 -17.15
CA ARG A 278 14.46 20.26 -17.97
C ARG A 278 13.30 21.00 -17.32
N ASN A 279 12.87 22.11 -17.99
CA ASN A 279 11.69 22.88 -17.60
C ASN A 279 10.45 21.96 -17.53
N PRO A 280 9.74 21.91 -16.37
CA PRO A 280 8.59 21.03 -16.19
C PRO A 280 7.29 21.59 -16.81
N TYR A 281 7.19 22.89 -17.04
CA TYR A 281 5.95 23.58 -17.42
C TYR A 281 5.64 23.41 -18.90
N VAL A 282 4.62 22.60 -19.22
CA VAL A 282 4.19 22.33 -20.61
C VAL A 282 3.54 23.56 -21.24
N PHE A 283 2.75 24.30 -20.46
CA PHE A 283 1.98 25.45 -20.94
C PHE A 283 2.71 26.78 -20.75
N ASP A 284 3.81 26.82 -19.98
CA ASP A 284 4.67 27.96 -19.77
C ASP A 284 6.15 27.63 -20.03
N PRO A 285 6.54 27.32 -21.27
CA PRO A 285 7.92 26.94 -21.58
C PRO A 285 8.93 28.08 -21.41
N ALA A 286 8.46 29.35 -21.36
CA ALA A 286 9.28 30.51 -21.14
C ALA A 286 9.62 30.80 -19.68
N ARG A 287 8.96 30.11 -18.74
CA ARG A 287 9.22 30.26 -17.29
C ARG A 287 10.70 29.94 -16.98
N PRO A 288 11.38 30.76 -16.16
CA PRO A 288 12.79 30.57 -15.86
C PRO A 288 13.07 29.18 -15.25
N PHE A 289 14.00 28.46 -15.85
CA PHE A 289 14.40 27.13 -15.39
C PHE A 289 15.66 27.20 -14.54
N THR A 290 15.57 26.71 -13.29
CA THR A 290 16.67 26.74 -12.30
C THR A 290 17.40 25.41 -12.18
N GLY A 291 17.02 24.38 -12.93
CA GLY A 291 17.51 22.99 -12.79
C GLY A 291 16.85 22.23 -11.64
N LYS A 292 15.84 22.80 -11.01
CA LYS A 292 15.10 22.20 -9.90
C LYS A 292 13.60 22.30 -10.12
N GLN A 293 12.87 21.37 -9.55
CA GLN A 293 11.45 21.50 -9.29
C GLN A 293 11.30 22.37 -8.05
N LEU A 294 10.96 23.64 -8.25
CA LEU A 294 10.80 24.57 -7.14
C LEU A 294 9.60 24.18 -6.28
N ASN A 295 9.62 24.65 -5.05
CA ASN A 295 8.57 24.36 -4.06
C ASN A 295 8.28 22.86 -3.87
N SER A 296 9.34 22.03 -3.80
CA SER A 296 9.26 20.58 -3.64
C SER A 296 9.99 20.03 -2.40
N ALA A 297 10.54 20.92 -1.58
CA ALA A 297 11.23 20.55 -0.33
C ALA A 297 10.27 19.91 0.68
N THR A 298 10.79 18.94 1.46
CA THR A 298 9.99 18.21 2.46
C THR A 298 10.72 18.07 3.78
N GLN A 299 9.95 18.01 4.87
CA GLN A 299 10.45 17.64 6.19
C GLN A 299 9.40 16.77 6.87
N SER A 300 9.79 15.62 7.39
CA SER A 300 8.91 14.77 8.19
C SER A 300 9.64 14.15 9.36
N GLU A 301 8.92 13.95 10.44
CA GLU A 301 9.39 13.30 11.65
C GLU A 301 8.26 12.55 12.31
N GLY A 302 8.59 11.53 13.07
CA GLY A 302 7.60 10.78 13.81
C GLY A 302 8.23 9.79 14.75
N GLY A 303 7.38 9.20 15.57
CA GLY A 303 7.79 8.17 16.49
C GLY A 303 6.62 7.45 17.11
N SER A 304 6.92 6.35 17.76
CA SER A 304 5.92 5.55 18.44
C SER A 304 6.49 4.84 19.67
N VAL A 305 5.58 4.52 20.57
CA VAL A 305 5.83 3.59 21.69
C VAL A 305 4.65 2.64 21.77
N GLY A 306 4.93 1.36 21.95
CA GLY A 306 3.91 0.35 22.12
C GLY A 306 4.42 -0.88 22.87
N GLY A 307 3.50 -1.76 23.20
CA GLY A 307 3.84 -2.97 23.89
C GLY A 307 2.72 -3.96 23.92
N SER A 308 3.07 -5.19 24.27
CA SER A 308 2.14 -6.31 24.34
C SER A 308 2.40 -7.16 25.57
N TYR A 309 1.32 -7.70 26.09
CA TYR A 309 1.32 -8.79 27.05
C TYR A 309 1.11 -10.10 26.28
N LEU A 310 2.08 -11.00 26.41
CA LEU A 310 2.12 -12.30 25.78
C LEU A 310 1.67 -13.36 26.77
N PHE A 311 0.74 -14.20 26.40
CA PHE A 311 0.21 -15.26 27.27
C PHE A 311 0.02 -16.57 26.50
N THR A 312 -0.28 -17.64 27.22
CA THR A 312 -0.51 -18.95 26.59
C THR A 312 -1.67 -18.87 25.61
N GLY A 313 -1.38 -19.05 24.33
CA GLY A 313 -2.35 -19.02 23.23
C GLY A 313 -2.59 -17.65 22.64
N GLY A 314 -1.86 -16.58 23.05
CA GLY A 314 -2.11 -15.31 22.39
C GLY A 314 -1.35 -14.09 22.93
N PHE A 315 -1.78 -12.93 22.49
CA PHE A 315 -1.27 -11.66 22.94
C PHE A 315 -2.37 -10.58 22.91
N ILE A 316 -2.14 -9.53 23.67
CA ILE A 316 -2.89 -8.27 23.61
C ILE A 316 -1.91 -7.12 23.74
N GLY A 317 -2.04 -6.11 22.89
CA GLY A 317 -1.13 -4.97 22.90
C GLY A 317 -1.76 -3.69 22.41
N ALA A 318 -1.06 -2.58 22.67
CA ALA A 318 -1.44 -1.25 22.24
C ALA A 318 -0.19 -0.42 21.91
N ALA A 319 -0.37 0.60 21.06
CA ALA A 319 0.66 1.55 20.70
C ALA A 319 0.08 2.95 20.47
N VAL A 320 0.87 3.97 20.77
CA VAL A 320 0.62 5.35 20.38
C VAL A 320 1.73 5.78 19.41
N SER A 321 1.35 6.47 18.35
CA SER A 321 2.28 7.06 17.39
C SER A 321 1.91 8.49 17.07
N GLN A 322 2.92 9.30 16.76
CA GLN A 322 2.78 10.66 16.28
C GLN A 322 3.61 10.85 15.02
N THR A 323 3.05 11.56 14.05
CA THR A 323 3.69 11.90 12.77
C THR A 323 3.45 13.38 12.50
N ASN A 324 4.52 14.11 12.18
CA ASN A 324 4.49 15.50 11.72
C ASN A 324 5.10 15.53 10.31
N SER A 325 4.54 16.33 9.41
CA SER A 325 5.04 16.48 8.05
C SER A 325 4.80 17.89 7.55
N LEU A 326 5.87 18.57 7.14
CA LEU A 326 5.82 19.86 6.44
C LEU A 326 6.36 19.64 5.04
N TYR A 327 5.53 19.84 4.04
CA TYR A 327 5.94 19.68 2.64
C TYR A 327 5.33 20.76 1.75
N ARG A 328 6.04 21.05 0.68
CA ARG A 328 5.67 22.05 -0.30
C ARG A 328 4.95 21.40 -1.47
N ILE A 329 4.07 22.16 -2.13
CA ILE A 329 3.33 21.74 -3.32
C ILE A 329 4.01 22.36 -4.53
N PRO A 330 4.65 21.54 -5.42
CA PRO A 330 5.26 22.06 -6.65
C PRO A 330 4.19 22.36 -7.70
N GLY A 331 4.54 23.17 -8.66
CA GLY A 331 3.67 23.66 -9.74
C GLY A 331 3.65 25.17 -9.77
N SER A 332 3.06 25.76 -10.81
CA SER A 332 3.06 27.21 -11.03
C SER A 332 2.44 27.99 -9.88
N GLU A 333 1.27 27.57 -9.43
CA GLU A 333 0.57 28.16 -8.29
C GLU A 333 1.33 27.94 -6.98
N GLY A 334 1.76 26.71 -6.74
CA GLY A 334 2.52 26.37 -5.53
C GLY A 334 3.80 27.18 -5.38
N GLU A 335 4.52 27.44 -6.48
CA GLU A 335 5.69 28.34 -6.49
C GLU A 335 5.31 29.79 -6.28
N THR A 336 4.24 30.24 -6.95
CA THR A 336 3.80 31.64 -6.93
C THR A 336 3.34 32.06 -5.55
N PHE A 337 2.55 31.22 -4.89
CA PHE A 337 2.00 31.52 -3.56
C PHE A 337 2.80 30.91 -2.40
N GLY A 338 3.79 30.06 -2.67
CA GLY A 338 4.57 29.35 -1.66
C GLY A 338 3.77 28.31 -0.91
N THR A 339 2.82 27.66 -1.61
CA THR A 339 1.87 26.70 -1.05
C THR A 339 2.60 25.53 -0.37
N ARG A 340 2.19 25.22 0.85
CA ARG A 340 2.76 24.14 1.64
C ARG A 340 1.75 23.60 2.65
N ILE A 341 1.91 22.35 3.01
CA ILE A 341 1.04 21.65 3.95
C ILE A 341 1.83 21.32 5.22
N ASP A 342 1.30 21.76 6.37
CA ASP A 342 1.79 21.43 7.71
C ASP A 342 0.80 20.49 8.39
N ALA A 343 1.17 19.21 8.47
CA ALA A 343 0.29 18.13 8.90
C ALA A 343 0.79 17.43 10.15
N LYS A 344 -0.15 17.10 11.03
CA LYS A 344 0.09 16.38 12.27
C LYS A 344 -0.97 15.30 12.49
N GLN A 345 -0.52 14.10 12.89
CA GLN A 345 -1.40 13.03 13.31
C GLN A 345 -0.93 12.40 14.61
N THR A 346 -1.88 12.15 15.51
CA THR A 346 -1.72 11.24 16.65
C THR A 346 -2.63 10.05 16.46
N LYS A 347 -2.08 8.84 16.59
CA LYS A 347 -2.82 7.59 16.41
C LYS A 347 -2.63 6.69 17.62
N LEU A 348 -3.74 6.20 18.17
CA LEU A 348 -3.78 5.10 19.14
C LEU A 348 -4.25 3.85 18.41
N SER A 349 -3.55 2.74 18.59
CA SER A 349 -3.93 1.44 18.03
C SER A 349 -3.83 0.34 19.07
N ALA A 350 -4.71 -0.65 18.96
CA ALA A 350 -4.68 -1.85 19.77
C ALA A 350 -5.00 -3.08 18.91
N LYS A 351 -4.36 -4.18 19.16
CA LYS A 351 -4.68 -5.47 18.55
C LYS A 351 -4.40 -6.61 19.48
N GLY A 352 -5.04 -7.76 19.22
CA GLY A 352 -4.75 -8.98 19.93
C GLY A 352 -5.27 -10.20 19.21
N GLU A 353 -4.68 -11.33 19.55
CA GLU A 353 -5.10 -12.66 19.11
C GLU A 353 -5.15 -13.58 20.32
N TYR A 354 -6.19 -14.38 20.39
CA TYR A 354 -6.33 -15.47 21.35
C TYR A 354 -6.73 -16.75 20.65
N ARG A 355 -5.98 -17.81 20.88
CA ARG A 355 -6.23 -19.18 20.42
C ARG A 355 -6.63 -20.03 21.61
N PRO A 356 -7.95 -20.16 21.88
CA PRO A 356 -8.42 -20.96 23.00
C PRO A 356 -8.11 -22.45 22.78
N ASP A 357 -7.93 -23.16 23.86
CA ASP A 357 -7.91 -24.64 23.83
C ASP A 357 -9.35 -25.14 23.74
N ALA A 358 -10.01 -24.88 22.62
CA ALA A 358 -11.42 -25.22 22.39
C ALA A 358 -11.57 -25.90 21.01
N ALA A 359 -12.36 -26.97 20.98
CA ALA A 359 -12.50 -27.77 19.75
C ALA A 359 -13.12 -27.02 18.56
N ALA A 360 -13.92 -25.98 18.84
CA ALA A 360 -14.69 -25.29 17.80
C ALA A 360 -14.07 -23.95 17.30
N ILE A 361 -13.22 -23.31 18.11
CA ILE A 361 -12.66 -22.01 17.80
C ILE A 361 -11.14 -22.13 17.65
N GLU A 362 -10.61 -21.73 16.51
CA GLU A 362 -9.16 -21.72 16.28
C GLU A 362 -8.52 -20.43 16.77
N ALA A 363 -9.15 -19.28 16.50
CA ALA A 363 -8.63 -17.99 16.93
C ALA A 363 -9.74 -16.93 17.04
N VAL A 364 -9.56 -16.02 18.00
CA VAL A 364 -10.32 -14.77 18.11
C VAL A 364 -9.32 -13.63 17.96
N ARG A 365 -9.57 -12.69 17.04
CA ARG A 365 -8.72 -11.53 16.77
C ARG A 365 -9.50 -10.25 16.93
N PHE A 366 -8.83 -9.21 17.41
CA PHE A 366 -9.41 -7.87 17.37
C PHE A 366 -8.38 -6.84 16.95
N TRP A 367 -8.89 -5.76 16.36
CA TRP A 367 -8.15 -4.57 15.99
C TRP A 367 -8.97 -3.35 16.36
N ALA A 368 -8.32 -2.32 16.89
CA ALA A 368 -8.95 -1.04 17.20
C ALA A 368 -7.99 0.10 16.90
N GLY A 369 -8.51 1.21 16.43
CA GLY A 369 -7.76 2.43 16.12
C GLY A 369 -8.55 3.68 16.43
N ALA A 370 -7.84 4.72 16.87
CA ALA A 370 -8.35 6.06 17.01
C ALA A 370 -7.29 7.04 16.50
N THR A 371 -7.69 7.97 15.62
CA THR A 371 -6.80 8.99 15.06
C THR A 371 -7.35 10.37 15.29
N ASP A 372 -6.46 11.31 15.59
CA ASP A 372 -6.70 12.75 15.58
C ASP A 372 -5.70 13.37 14.58
N TYR A 373 -6.21 13.86 13.47
CA TYR A 373 -5.44 14.43 12.37
C TYR A 373 -5.84 15.89 12.15
N LYS A 374 -4.84 16.72 11.95
CA LYS A 374 -5.00 18.10 11.52
C LYS A 374 -3.91 18.44 10.50
N HIS A 375 -4.26 19.19 9.45
CA HIS A 375 -3.27 19.92 8.67
C HIS A 375 -3.77 21.31 8.34
N ASN A 376 -2.79 22.20 8.12
CA ASN A 376 -3.00 23.51 7.58
C ASN A 376 -2.38 23.58 6.19
N GLU A 377 -3.12 24.07 5.24
CA GLU A 377 -2.61 24.57 3.97
C GLU A 377 -2.17 26.02 4.20
N LEU A 378 -0.91 26.29 3.88
CA LEU A 378 -0.28 27.57 4.10
C LEU A 378 0.16 28.14 2.73
N GLY A 379 0.07 29.44 2.58
CA GLY A 379 0.51 30.15 1.38
C GLY A 379 0.22 31.62 1.52
N ARG A 380 0.67 32.38 0.53
CA ARG A 380 0.37 33.80 0.42
C ARG A 380 -1.02 34.00 -0.17
N ALA A 381 -1.74 35.02 0.28
CA ALA A 381 -2.97 35.49 -0.34
C ALA A 381 -2.69 36.36 -1.57
N ASP A 382 -1.57 37.09 -1.58
CA ASP A 382 -1.09 37.89 -2.70
C ASP A 382 0.32 37.41 -3.07
N ALA A 383 0.52 37.09 -4.32
CA ALA A 383 1.78 36.58 -4.87
C ALA A 383 2.97 37.54 -4.61
N LEU A 384 2.72 38.83 -4.59
CA LEU A 384 3.73 39.88 -4.44
C LEU A 384 3.88 40.37 -3.00
N ASP A 385 2.91 40.12 -2.12
CA ASP A 385 2.95 40.54 -0.73
C ASP A 385 3.26 39.39 0.22
N PHE A 386 4.51 39.28 0.62
CA PHE A 386 4.98 38.26 1.58
C PHE A 386 4.38 38.40 2.98
N SER A 387 3.79 39.55 3.32
CA SER A 387 3.11 39.73 4.62
C SER A 387 1.77 39.01 4.70
N THR A 388 1.23 38.59 3.55
CA THR A 388 -0.03 37.83 3.47
C THR A 388 0.17 36.31 3.66
N ASP A 389 1.41 35.85 3.90
CA ASP A 389 1.70 34.44 4.13
C ASP A 389 1.07 33.94 5.44
N GLY A 390 0.23 32.92 5.34
CA GLY A 390 -0.51 32.41 6.48
C GLY A 390 -1.28 31.13 6.18
N VAL A 391 -2.20 30.79 7.09
CA VAL A 391 -3.11 29.65 6.91
C VAL A 391 -4.21 30.04 5.92
N ARG A 392 -4.31 29.28 4.84
CA ARG A 392 -5.36 29.43 3.82
C ARG A 392 -6.55 28.53 4.12
N GLN A 393 -6.27 27.29 4.56
CA GLN A 393 -7.30 26.32 4.89
C GLN A 393 -6.84 25.36 6.00
N THR A 394 -7.77 24.90 6.83
CA THR A 394 -7.50 23.91 7.87
C THR A 394 -8.38 22.69 7.67
N PHE A 395 -7.76 21.49 7.65
CA PHE A 395 -8.44 20.20 7.62
C PHE A 395 -8.32 19.50 8.95
N THR A 396 -9.39 18.92 9.42
CA THR A 396 -9.38 18.05 10.62
C THR A 396 -10.11 16.75 10.33
N ASN A 397 -9.54 15.65 10.79
CA ASN A 397 -10.17 14.33 10.70
C ASN A 397 -9.99 13.57 12.02
N ARG A 398 -11.10 13.18 12.63
CA ARG A 398 -11.12 12.27 13.79
C ARG A 398 -11.79 10.99 13.38
N GLU A 399 -11.06 9.90 13.40
CA GLU A 399 -11.56 8.58 13.02
C GLU A 399 -11.36 7.59 14.16
N GLN A 400 -12.37 6.75 14.39
CA GLN A 400 -12.33 5.62 15.32
C GLN A 400 -12.86 4.40 14.59
N GLU A 401 -12.19 3.28 14.73
CA GLU A 401 -12.68 2.01 14.20
C GLU A 401 -12.31 0.84 15.10
N GLY A 402 -13.13 -0.20 15.02
CA GLY A 402 -12.86 -1.48 15.67
C GLY A 402 -13.36 -2.64 14.83
N ARG A 403 -12.65 -3.75 14.92
CA ARG A 403 -12.97 -5.00 14.23
C ARG A 403 -12.70 -6.17 15.15
N VAL A 404 -13.62 -7.15 15.17
CA VAL A 404 -13.45 -8.44 15.84
C VAL A 404 -13.71 -9.54 14.80
N GLU A 405 -12.88 -10.57 14.82
CA GLU A 405 -12.98 -11.73 13.94
C GLU A 405 -12.82 -13.01 14.72
N VAL A 406 -13.69 -13.98 14.48
CA VAL A 406 -13.61 -15.35 15.02
C VAL A 406 -13.33 -16.29 13.86
N GLN A 407 -12.24 -17.03 13.95
CA GLN A 407 -11.90 -18.13 13.07
C GLN A 407 -12.26 -19.45 13.75
N PHE A 408 -13.07 -20.25 13.08
CA PHE A 408 -13.47 -21.56 13.57
C PHE A 408 -12.45 -22.63 13.19
N ALA A 409 -12.33 -23.65 14.01
CA ALA A 409 -11.51 -24.81 13.70
C ALA A 409 -12.02 -25.49 12.42
N PRO A 410 -11.12 -26.11 11.62
CA PRO A 410 -11.51 -26.76 10.38
C PRO A 410 -12.55 -27.86 10.64
N LEU A 411 -13.68 -27.78 9.94
CA LEU A 411 -14.76 -28.77 9.95
C LEU A 411 -14.62 -29.70 8.74
N ASN A 412 -14.47 -30.99 8.95
CA ASN A 412 -14.48 -31.95 7.86
C ASN A 412 -15.92 -32.16 7.36
N VAL A 413 -16.23 -31.62 6.21
CA VAL A 413 -17.46 -31.91 5.46
C VAL A 413 -17.17 -33.03 4.45
N ARG A 414 -18.23 -33.66 3.94
CA ARG A 414 -18.12 -34.88 3.11
C ARG A 414 -17.07 -34.84 1.99
N PHE A 415 -16.82 -33.66 1.43
CA PHE A 415 -15.99 -33.47 0.23
C PHE A 415 -14.80 -32.49 0.45
N ALA A 416 -14.69 -31.86 1.61
CA ALA A 416 -13.63 -30.88 1.89
C ALA A 416 -13.42 -30.67 3.39
N ALA A 417 -12.29 -30.09 3.77
CA ALA A 417 -12.13 -29.42 5.06
C ALA A 417 -12.55 -27.95 4.90
N LEU A 418 -13.57 -27.53 5.66
CA LEU A 418 -14.11 -26.19 5.69
C LEU A 418 -13.52 -25.40 6.85
N THR A 419 -12.91 -24.26 6.58
CA THR A 419 -12.52 -23.27 7.59
C THR A 419 -13.35 -22.01 7.40
N THR A 420 -13.97 -21.52 8.47
CA THR A 420 -14.84 -20.35 8.45
C THR A 420 -14.27 -19.26 9.33
N ALA A 421 -14.27 -18.01 8.84
CA ALA A 421 -13.99 -16.82 9.64
C ALA A 421 -15.19 -15.87 9.52
N ILE A 422 -15.66 -15.36 10.68
CA ILE A 422 -16.76 -14.40 10.75
C ILE A 422 -16.25 -13.16 11.50
N GLY A 423 -16.54 -11.98 10.97
CA GLY A 423 -16.12 -10.74 11.61
C GLY A 423 -17.19 -9.65 11.56
N VAL A 424 -17.06 -8.73 12.50
CA VAL A 424 -17.81 -7.48 12.57
C VAL A 424 -16.85 -6.31 12.64
N GLN A 425 -17.21 -5.20 11.99
CA GLN A 425 -16.43 -3.96 11.99
C GLN A 425 -17.36 -2.80 12.21
N ALA A 426 -16.94 -1.82 13.01
CA ALA A 426 -17.61 -0.55 13.17
C ALA A 426 -16.61 0.59 13.08
N GLY A 427 -17.03 1.74 12.57
CA GLY A 427 -16.19 2.93 12.48
C GLY A 427 -17.01 4.20 12.48
N HIS A 428 -16.39 5.28 12.96
CA HIS A 428 -16.93 6.62 12.95
C HIS A 428 -15.86 7.62 12.58
N GLN A 429 -16.17 8.52 11.67
CA GLN A 429 -15.27 9.57 11.18
C GLN A 429 -15.99 10.92 11.27
N ARG A 430 -15.27 11.94 11.69
CA ARG A 430 -15.67 13.34 11.59
C ARG A 430 -14.61 14.11 10.82
N LEU A 431 -15.03 14.70 9.73
CA LEU A 431 -14.19 15.41 8.79
C LEU A 431 -14.69 16.85 8.66
N ASN A 432 -13.76 17.79 8.63
CA ASN A 432 -14.08 19.21 8.50
C ASN A 432 -12.94 19.93 7.75
N ALA A 433 -13.30 20.82 6.84
CA ALA A 433 -12.40 21.72 6.13
C ALA A 433 -13.12 23.05 5.88
N PRO A 434 -13.43 23.83 6.97
CA PRO A 434 -14.16 25.08 6.88
C PRO A 434 -13.29 26.20 6.28
N GLY A 435 -13.94 27.29 5.86
CA GLY A 435 -13.27 28.56 5.62
C GLY A 435 -12.78 29.18 6.93
N ASP A 436 -11.64 29.85 6.90
CA ASP A 436 -10.96 30.36 8.10
C ASP A 436 -11.42 31.77 8.54
N ALA A 437 -12.12 32.56 7.69
CA ALA A 437 -12.56 33.90 8.05
C ALA A 437 -14.04 33.98 8.42
N PRO A 438 -14.39 34.62 9.57
CA PRO A 438 -15.77 34.92 9.92
C PRO A 438 -16.37 35.84 8.85
N GLY A 439 -17.36 35.35 8.09
CA GLY A 439 -18.05 36.08 7.04
C GLY A 439 -17.58 35.77 5.63
N GLU A 440 -16.48 35.07 5.41
CA GLU A 440 -16.10 34.46 4.14
C GLU A 440 -16.79 33.10 4.02
N GLN A 441 -17.95 33.10 3.44
CA GLN A 441 -18.85 31.95 3.31
C GLN A 441 -18.27 30.84 2.43
N PHE A 442 -17.11 31.06 1.77
CA PHE A 442 -16.70 30.33 0.59
C PHE A 442 -15.28 29.76 0.61
N ASN A 443 -14.44 30.04 1.60
CA ASN A 443 -13.06 29.58 1.67
C ASN A 443 -12.83 28.19 2.27
N GLY A 444 -13.81 27.32 2.28
CA GLY A 444 -13.66 25.97 2.82
C GLY A 444 -14.13 24.90 1.85
N LEU A 445 -13.36 23.84 1.70
CA LEU A 445 -13.70 22.75 0.77
C LEU A 445 -15.01 22.04 1.16
N PHE A 446 -15.33 21.91 2.44
CA PHE A 446 -16.61 21.40 2.93
C PHE A 446 -16.82 21.67 4.42
N ASP A 447 -18.09 21.77 4.80
CA ASP A 447 -18.50 21.86 6.19
C ASP A 447 -18.31 20.55 6.95
N ALA A 448 -18.43 20.64 8.28
CA ALA A 448 -18.32 19.47 9.15
C ALA A 448 -19.28 18.36 8.70
N ASN A 449 -18.73 17.20 8.44
CA ASN A 449 -19.48 16.01 8.08
C ASN A 449 -19.12 14.82 8.96
N SER A 450 -19.97 13.84 9.02
CA SER A 450 -19.74 12.60 9.75
C SER A 450 -20.11 11.38 8.93
N ASN A 451 -19.30 10.34 9.07
CA ASN A 451 -19.48 9.05 8.44
C ASN A 451 -19.47 7.96 9.52
N SER A 452 -20.58 7.27 9.69
CA SER A 452 -20.70 6.11 10.59
C SER A 452 -20.90 4.85 9.77
N ARG A 453 -20.15 3.79 10.07
CA ARG A 453 -20.21 2.53 9.34
C ARG A 453 -20.27 1.34 10.30
N VAL A 454 -21.08 0.34 9.96
CA VAL A 454 -21.13 -0.96 10.64
C VAL A 454 -21.21 -2.05 9.57
N ALA A 455 -20.42 -3.09 9.71
CA ALA A 455 -20.36 -4.19 8.76
C ALA A 455 -20.23 -5.55 9.42
N GLY A 456 -20.79 -6.56 8.74
CA GLY A 456 -20.55 -7.97 9.00
C GLY A 456 -19.95 -8.64 7.77
N TYR A 457 -19.06 -9.59 7.95
CA TYR A 457 -18.46 -10.35 6.88
C TYR A 457 -18.19 -11.80 7.27
N ILE A 458 -18.12 -12.65 6.25
CA ILE A 458 -17.82 -14.07 6.38
C ILE A 458 -16.87 -14.52 5.27
N PHE A 459 -15.94 -15.39 5.63
CA PHE A 459 -15.07 -16.11 4.71
C PHE A 459 -15.21 -17.62 4.97
N ASN A 460 -15.40 -18.38 3.91
CA ASN A 460 -15.42 -19.84 3.94
C ASN A 460 -14.37 -20.37 2.96
N GLU A 461 -13.37 -21.08 3.47
CA GLU A 461 -12.37 -21.77 2.66
C GLU A 461 -12.62 -23.26 2.67
N PHE A 462 -12.76 -23.84 1.49
CA PHE A 462 -12.92 -25.26 1.25
C PHE A 462 -11.60 -25.83 0.72
N ARG A 463 -11.01 -26.74 1.45
CA ARG A 463 -9.86 -27.50 1.01
C ARG A 463 -10.30 -28.88 0.56
N PHE A 464 -10.38 -29.07 -0.75
CA PHE A 464 -10.79 -30.35 -1.36
C PHE A 464 -9.67 -31.38 -1.36
N SER A 465 -8.44 -30.92 -1.56
CA SER A 465 -7.21 -31.73 -1.52
C SER A 465 -6.03 -30.85 -1.07
N ASP A 466 -4.82 -31.39 -1.04
CA ASP A 466 -3.61 -30.59 -0.78
C ASP A 466 -3.32 -29.62 -1.90
N SER A 467 -3.77 -29.90 -3.14
CA SER A 467 -3.55 -29.10 -4.32
C SER A 467 -4.72 -28.18 -4.72
N THR A 468 -5.94 -28.39 -4.16
CA THR A 468 -7.14 -27.67 -4.58
C THR A 468 -7.86 -27.02 -3.43
N LYS A 469 -8.06 -25.71 -3.53
CA LYS A 469 -8.77 -24.89 -2.55
C LYS A 469 -9.75 -23.96 -3.23
N ALA A 470 -10.91 -23.75 -2.61
CA ALA A 470 -11.83 -22.69 -3.02
C ALA A 470 -12.19 -21.81 -1.82
N GLN A 471 -12.54 -20.58 -2.09
CA GLN A 471 -13.03 -19.64 -1.08
C GLN A 471 -14.30 -18.97 -1.57
N ILE A 472 -15.24 -18.78 -0.65
CA ILE A 472 -16.43 -17.94 -0.84
C ILE A 472 -16.44 -16.94 0.31
N ALA A 473 -16.63 -15.67 -0.02
CA ALA A 473 -16.70 -14.61 0.98
C ALA A 473 -17.86 -13.65 0.70
N GLY A 474 -18.37 -13.04 1.76
CA GLY A 474 -19.42 -12.04 1.67
C GLY A 474 -19.27 -10.96 2.74
N ARG A 475 -19.71 -9.74 2.42
CA ARG A 475 -19.77 -8.59 3.33
C ARG A 475 -21.04 -7.79 3.06
N ILE A 476 -21.64 -7.33 4.13
CA ILE A 476 -22.69 -6.31 4.11
C ILE A 476 -22.28 -5.18 5.05
N GLU A 477 -22.50 -3.95 4.62
CA GLU A 477 -22.12 -2.76 5.38
C GLU A 477 -23.26 -1.76 5.35
N THR A 478 -23.51 -1.06 6.45
CA THR A 478 -24.40 0.09 6.53
C THR A 478 -23.58 1.33 6.80
N ILE A 479 -23.73 2.35 5.98
CA ILE A 479 -23.02 3.62 6.03
C ILE A 479 -24.04 4.75 6.15
N SER A 480 -23.89 5.59 7.19
CA SER A 480 -24.67 6.81 7.39
C SER A 480 -23.76 8.01 7.28
N LEU A 481 -24.01 8.83 6.27
CA LEU A 481 -23.27 10.07 5.98
C LEU A 481 -24.15 11.28 6.32
N ARG A 482 -23.63 12.17 7.15
CA ARG A 482 -24.28 13.44 7.48
C ARG A 482 -23.36 14.58 7.08
N GLY A 483 -23.87 15.55 6.35
CA GLY A 483 -23.12 16.70 5.88
C GLY A 483 -24.06 17.75 5.32
N ILE A 484 -23.47 18.83 4.84
CA ILE A 484 -24.19 19.93 4.22
C ILE A 484 -23.81 19.97 2.76
N THR A 485 -24.80 19.91 1.85
CA THR A 485 -24.55 20.17 0.44
C THR A 485 -24.25 21.65 0.27
N PRO A 486 -23.22 21.99 -0.52
CA PRO A 486 -22.84 23.37 -0.73
C PRO A 486 -23.92 24.14 -1.50
N ASP A 487 -23.97 25.44 -1.22
CA ASP A 487 -24.72 26.41 -1.99
C ASP A 487 -23.88 26.80 -3.21
N PHE A 488 -24.40 26.53 -4.40
CA PHE A 488 -23.77 26.92 -5.65
C PHE A 488 -24.79 27.71 -6.50
N PRO A 489 -24.50 28.97 -6.85
CA PRO A 489 -25.24 29.70 -7.89
C PRO A 489 -25.20 28.96 -9.23
N ALA A 490 -26.21 29.15 -10.05
CA ALA A 490 -26.35 28.49 -11.35
C ALA A 490 -25.10 28.64 -12.25
N ASP A 491 -24.48 29.83 -12.21
CA ASP A 491 -23.32 30.16 -13.03
C ASP A 491 -22.05 29.32 -12.71
N PHE A 492 -22.01 28.69 -11.54
CA PHE A 492 -20.90 27.82 -11.13
C PHE A 492 -21.11 26.34 -11.52
N LEU A 493 -22.29 26.00 -12.00
CA LEU A 493 -22.68 24.62 -12.27
C LEU A 493 -22.83 24.34 -13.76
N PRO A 494 -22.32 23.23 -14.27
CA PRO A 494 -22.47 22.87 -15.69
C PRO A 494 -23.91 22.72 -16.16
N ASP A 495 -24.84 22.44 -15.25
CA ASP A 495 -26.30 22.30 -15.52
C ASP A 495 -27.07 23.62 -15.42
N GLY A 496 -26.42 24.70 -14.97
CA GLY A 496 -27.03 26.02 -14.84
C GLY A 496 -28.19 26.08 -13.84
N ILE A 497 -28.20 25.20 -12.82
CA ILE A 497 -29.27 25.09 -11.84
C ILE A 497 -28.73 25.41 -10.43
N ASP A 498 -29.31 26.43 -9.78
CA ASP A 498 -28.97 26.77 -8.39
C ASP A 498 -29.09 25.56 -7.47
N ARG A 499 -28.09 25.33 -6.65
CA ARG A 499 -28.10 24.30 -5.60
C ARG A 499 -28.06 24.96 -4.24
N PRO A 500 -29.16 24.91 -3.47
CA PRO A 500 -29.19 25.50 -2.14
C PRO A 500 -28.38 24.69 -1.13
N ASN A 501 -27.92 25.39 -0.09
CA ASN A 501 -27.32 24.75 1.08
C ASN A 501 -28.36 23.92 1.84
N VAL A 502 -28.17 22.60 1.91
CA VAL A 502 -29.11 21.67 2.52
C VAL A 502 -28.40 20.64 3.38
N ALA A 503 -28.78 20.54 4.64
CA ALA A 503 -28.35 19.43 5.49
C ALA A 503 -28.87 18.09 4.96
N ARG A 504 -27.96 17.13 4.79
CA ARG A 504 -28.24 15.80 4.26
C ARG A 504 -27.94 14.72 5.29
N ASN A 505 -28.77 13.70 5.29
CA ASN A 505 -28.53 12.44 5.98
C ASN A 505 -28.74 11.32 4.96
N LEU A 506 -27.63 10.79 4.44
CA LEU A 506 -27.60 9.81 3.37
C LEU A 506 -27.25 8.44 3.94
N ASN A 507 -28.03 7.43 3.62
CA ASN A 507 -27.81 6.06 4.08
C ASN A 507 -27.55 5.16 2.88
N PHE A 508 -26.48 4.36 2.95
CA PHE A 508 -26.09 3.40 1.93
C PHE A 508 -25.92 2.03 2.56
N THR A 509 -26.20 0.98 1.79
CA THR A 509 -26.00 -0.41 2.24
C THR A 509 -25.24 -1.18 1.16
N PRO A 510 -23.93 -0.91 1.00
CA PRO A 510 -23.11 -1.66 0.05
C PRO A 510 -22.98 -3.14 0.45
N LYS A 511 -23.05 -4.01 -0.56
CA LYS A 511 -22.94 -5.46 -0.46
C LYS A 511 -21.80 -5.94 -1.32
N SER A 512 -21.05 -6.91 -0.83
CA SER A 512 -19.93 -7.47 -1.58
C SER A 512 -19.88 -8.98 -1.42
N ALA A 513 -19.52 -9.67 -2.50
CA ALA A 513 -19.34 -11.11 -2.50
C ALA A 513 -18.16 -11.48 -3.40
N SER A 514 -17.50 -12.58 -3.11
CA SER A 514 -16.41 -13.11 -3.91
C SER A 514 -16.35 -14.62 -3.86
N ALA A 515 -15.83 -15.21 -4.95
CA ALA A 515 -15.47 -16.62 -5.03
C ALA A 515 -14.10 -16.77 -5.67
N GLY A 516 -13.28 -17.67 -5.16
CA GLY A 516 -11.94 -17.93 -5.67
C GLY A 516 -11.62 -19.42 -5.67
N LEU A 517 -10.77 -19.82 -6.62
CA LEU A 517 -10.22 -21.16 -6.75
C LEU A 517 -8.70 -21.05 -6.86
N ILE A 518 -7.99 -21.93 -6.16
CA ILE A 518 -6.55 -22.15 -6.29
C ILE A 518 -6.34 -23.61 -6.63
N GLN A 519 -5.48 -23.86 -7.64
CA GLN A 519 -5.06 -25.17 -8.06
C GLN A 519 -3.54 -25.24 -8.20
N GLU A 520 -2.90 -26.15 -7.45
CA GLU A 520 -1.50 -26.52 -7.66
C GLU A 520 -1.43 -27.49 -8.87
N LEU A 521 -0.63 -27.13 -9.90
CA LEU A 521 -0.57 -27.83 -11.18
C LEU A 521 0.64 -28.78 -11.29
N GLY A 522 1.48 -28.89 -10.24
CA GLY A 522 2.79 -29.55 -10.31
C GLY A 522 3.89 -28.57 -10.72
N TRP A 523 5.17 -28.98 -10.57
CA TRP A 523 6.38 -28.16 -10.80
C TRP A 523 6.39 -26.82 -10.06
N ASP A 524 5.80 -26.77 -8.88
CA ASP A 524 5.59 -25.55 -8.06
C ASP A 524 4.73 -24.47 -8.78
N LEU A 525 3.96 -24.83 -9.80
CA LEU A 525 3.02 -23.92 -10.45
C LEU A 525 1.69 -23.89 -9.70
N VAL A 526 1.18 -22.68 -9.48
CA VAL A 526 -0.12 -22.45 -8.85
C VAL A 526 -0.96 -21.55 -9.75
N ALA A 527 -2.12 -22.06 -10.14
CA ALA A 527 -3.13 -21.29 -10.86
C ALA A 527 -4.20 -20.77 -9.89
N SER A 528 -4.70 -19.58 -10.13
CA SER A 528 -5.83 -19.01 -9.39
C SER A 528 -6.85 -18.40 -10.35
N LEU A 529 -8.12 -18.51 -9.98
CA LEU A 529 -9.24 -17.83 -10.66
C LEU A 529 -10.14 -17.22 -9.60
N THR A 530 -10.42 -15.93 -9.71
CA THR A 530 -11.23 -15.21 -8.73
C THR A 530 -12.27 -14.35 -9.44
N GLY A 531 -13.51 -14.44 -8.96
CA GLY A 531 -14.60 -13.55 -9.33
C GLY A 531 -15.08 -12.77 -8.11
N GLN A 532 -15.43 -11.50 -8.28
CA GLN A 532 -15.98 -10.71 -7.21
C GLN A 532 -16.99 -9.68 -7.70
N TYR A 533 -17.93 -9.39 -6.84
CA TYR A 533 -18.86 -8.26 -6.89
C TYR A 533 -18.63 -7.40 -5.66
N VAL A 534 -18.30 -6.14 -5.83
CA VAL A 534 -18.05 -5.20 -4.73
C VAL A 534 -18.82 -3.92 -4.95
N GLU A 535 -19.50 -3.44 -3.93
CA GLU A 535 -20.18 -2.15 -3.90
C GLU A 535 -19.43 -1.16 -3.01
N ARG A 536 -19.44 0.13 -3.38
CA ARG A 536 -18.85 1.23 -2.64
C ARG A 536 -19.85 2.39 -2.54
N ALA A 537 -20.08 2.91 -1.35
CA ALA A 537 -20.78 4.16 -1.17
C ALA A 537 -19.90 5.36 -1.57
N PRO A 538 -20.48 6.47 -2.06
CA PRO A 538 -19.74 7.72 -2.24
C PRO A 538 -19.10 8.18 -0.94
N LYS A 539 -17.95 8.86 -1.05
CA LYS A 539 -17.25 9.49 0.08
C LYS A 539 -17.77 10.91 0.36
N PRO A 540 -17.53 11.46 1.57
CA PRO A 540 -17.92 12.83 1.89
C PRO A 540 -17.42 13.87 0.88
N ALA A 541 -16.16 13.80 0.45
CA ALA A 541 -15.62 14.72 -0.55
C ALA A 541 -16.33 14.65 -1.90
N GLU A 542 -16.72 13.45 -2.35
CA GLU A 542 -17.45 13.27 -3.60
C GLU A 542 -18.86 13.88 -3.57
N LEU A 543 -19.45 13.99 -2.36
CA LEU A 543 -20.83 14.47 -2.14
C LEU A 543 -20.89 15.96 -1.79
N PHE A 544 -19.93 16.46 -1.00
CA PHE A 544 -20.06 17.72 -0.27
C PHE A 544 -18.99 18.75 -0.58
N SER A 545 -18.02 18.47 -1.46
CA SER A 545 -16.99 19.45 -1.85
C SER A 545 -17.62 20.69 -2.46
N ARG A 546 -17.07 21.85 -2.11
CA ARG A 546 -17.47 23.14 -2.63
C ARG A 546 -16.27 24.08 -2.82
N GLY A 547 -16.08 24.56 -4.03
CA GLY A 547 -15.21 25.68 -4.32
C GLY A 547 -13.72 25.40 -4.25
N PRO A 548 -12.95 26.41 -3.87
CA PRO A 548 -11.50 26.39 -3.98
C PRO A 548 -10.84 25.25 -3.22
N HIS A 549 -9.85 24.65 -3.91
CA HIS A 549 -8.91 23.69 -3.36
C HIS A 549 -7.54 24.06 -3.90
N ASP A 550 -6.90 24.99 -3.24
CA ASP A 550 -5.68 25.71 -3.72
C ASP A 550 -4.54 24.73 -4.04
N ALA A 551 -4.31 23.76 -3.15
CA ALA A 551 -3.25 22.79 -3.34
C ALA A 551 -3.40 21.96 -4.63
N THR A 552 -4.64 21.74 -5.12
CA THR A 552 -4.89 21.01 -6.38
C THR A 552 -5.15 21.90 -7.58
N THR A 553 -5.21 23.21 -7.38
CA THR A 553 -5.55 24.20 -8.43
C THR A 553 -6.90 23.88 -9.07
N THR A 554 -7.88 23.49 -8.23
CA THR A 554 -9.22 23.11 -8.70
C THR A 554 -10.32 23.80 -7.89
N PHE A 555 -11.42 24.03 -8.58
CA PHE A 555 -12.70 24.43 -7.98
C PHE A 555 -13.58 23.17 -7.91
N ASP A 556 -13.62 22.53 -6.74
CA ASP A 556 -14.26 21.24 -6.55
C ASP A 556 -15.75 21.36 -6.30
N ILE A 557 -16.56 20.65 -7.07
CA ILE A 557 -18.01 20.60 -6.96
C ILE A 557 -18.45 19.17 -6.65
N GLY A 558 -18.91 18.96 -5.42
CA GLY A 558 -19.50 17.71 -4.95
C GLY A 558 -20.87 17.44 -5.60
N ASN A 559 -21.24 16.17 -5.69
CA ASN A 559 -22.52 15.77 -6.24
C ASN A 559 -23.33 14.95 -5.24
N PRO A 560 -24.33 15.55 -4.59
CA PRO A 560 -25.15 14.88 -3.57
C PRO A 560 -26.08 13.78 -4.12
N ASN A 561 -26.19 13.66 -5.45
CA ASN A 561 -27.03 12.67 -6.13
C ASN A 561 -26.27 11.40 -6.54
N LEU A 562 -25.00 11.29 -6.19
CA LEU A 562 -24.21 10.08 -6.45
C LEU A 562 -24.82 8.86 -5.75
N ARG A 563 -24.77 7.75 -6.45
CA ARG A 563 -25.30 6.45 -5.98
C ARG A 563 -24.15 5.50 -5.68
N ILE A 564 -24.46 4.37 -5.07
CA ILE A 564 -23.54 3.26 -4.88
C ILE A 564 -22.85 2.92 -6.21
N GLU A 565 -21.55 2.92 -6.20
CA GLU A 565 -20.70 2.39 -7.28
C GLU A 565 -20.55 0.88 -7.09
N SER A 566 -20.65 0.10 -8.14
CA SER A 566 -20.41 -1.34 -8.08
C SER A 566 -19.40 -1.81 -9.13
N ALA A 567 -18.56 -2.79 -8.76
CA ALA A 567 -17.59 -3.43 -9.63
C ALA A 567 -17.83 -4.94 -9.70
N GLN A 568 -17.83 -5.46 -10.91
CA GLN A 568 -17.80 -6.89 -11.22
C GLN A 568 -16.43 -7.21 -11.80
N SER A 569 -15.64 -8.05 -11.13
CA SER A 569 -14.27 -8.37 -11.53
C SER A 569 -14.07 -9.85 -11.71
N ILE A 570 -13.24 -10.22 -12.68
CA ILE A 570 -12.66 -11.53 -12.83
C ILE A 570 -11.14 -11.39 -12.96
N GLU A 571 -10.39 -12.23 -12.24
CA GLU A 571 -8.93 -12.27 -12.27
C GLU A 571 -8.46 -13.71 -12.41
N ALA A 572 -7.49 -13.94 -13.31
CA ALA A 572 -6.79 -15.20 -13.46
C ALA A 572 -5.29 -14.99 -13.20
N GLY A 573 -4.69 -15.86 -12.40
CA GLY A 573 -3.29 -15.79 -12.03
C GLY A 573 -2.56 -17.12 -12.26
N LEU A 574 -1.28 -17.05 -12.65
CA LEU A 574 -0.36 -18.17 -12.69
C LEU A 574 0.95 -17.78 -12.01
N ARG A 575 1.38 -18.55 -11.02
CA ARG A 575 2.49 -18.19 -10.14
C ARG A 575 3.44 -19.36 -9.92
N ARG A 576 4.72 -19.03 -9.73
CA ARG A 576 5.75 -19.96 -9.27
C ARG A 576 6.68 -19.25 -8.31
N ALA A 577 6.70 -19.68 -7.04
CA ALA A 577 7.51 -19.05 -5.98
C ALA A 577 8.87 -19.71 -5.78
N ARG A 578 9.06 -20.95 -6.23
CA ARG A 578 10.24 -21.78 -5.92
C ARG A 578 11.04 -22.10 -7.18
N GLY A 579 12.29 -22.52 -6.97
CA GLY A 579 13.20 -22.88 -8.03
C GLY A 579 13.95 -21.71 -8.65
N PRO A 580 14.75 -21.95 -9.71
CA PRO A 580 15.55 -20.91 -10.36
C PRO A 580 14.67 -19.87 -11.08
N LEU A 581 13.54 -20.27 -11.63
CA LEU A 581 12.57 -19.37 -12.25
C LEU A 581 11.40 -19.14 -11.30
N ARG A 582 11.24 -17.91 -10.84
CA ARG A 582 10.10 -17.39 -10.07
C ARG A 582 9.35 -16.41 -10.93
N PHE A 583 8.02 -16.48 -10.96
CA PHE A 583 7.22 -15.54 -11.74
C PHE A 583 5.79 -15.45 -11.22
N GLU A 584 5.14 -14.36 -11.57
CA GLU A 584 3.73 -14.11 -11.41
C GLU A 584 3.19 -13.48 -12.69
N LEU A 585 2.11 -14.07 -13.20
CA LEU A 585 1.33 -13.58 -14.35
C LEU A 585 -0.11 -13.41 -13.90
N THR A 586 -0.70 -12.26 -14.17
CA THR A 586 -2.09 -11.96 -13.83
C THR A 586 -2.76 -11.27 -15.00
N ALA A 587 -4.00 -11.68 -15.28
CA ALA A 587 -4.89 -10.99 -16.20
C ALA A 587 -6.21 -10.68 -15.50
N TYR A 588 -6.78 -9.50 -15.75
CA TYR A 588 -8.01 -9.07 -15.08
C TYR A 588 -8.94 -8.28 -16.00
N TYR A 589 -10.22 -8.34 -15.67
CA TYR A 589 -11.29 -7.59 -16.29
C TYR A 589 -12.26 -7.12 -15.20
N THR A 590 -12.57 -5.83 -15.18
CA THR A 590 -13.49 -5.23 -14.20
C THR A 590 -14.48 -4.32 -14.92
N ARG A 591 -15.78 -4.53 -14.68
CA ARG A 591 -16.85 -3.66 -15.14
C ARG A 591 -17.42 -2.89 -13.96
N PHE A 592 -17.41 -1.56 -14.06
CA PHE A 592 -18.01 -0.66 -13.10
C PHE A 592 -19.37 -0.20 -13.59
N ASN A 593 -20.36 -0.25 -12.70
CA ASN A 593 -21.61 0.47 -12.85
C ASN A 593 -21.57 1.69 -11.92
N GLY A 594 -21.74 2.87 -12.53
CA GLY A 594 -21.69 4.11 -11.81
C GLY A 594 -20.30 4.43 -11.23
N PHE A 595 -19.24 4.28 -12.01
CA PHE A 595 -17.88 4.70 -11.64
C PHE A 595 -17.86 6.20 -11.34
N ILE A 596 -17.51 6.58 -10.11
CA ILE A 596 -17.46 7.97 -9.66
C ILE A 596 -16.08 8.53 -10.01
N PHE A 597 -16.01 9.67 -10.66
CA PHE A 597 -14.76 10.30 -11.02
C PHE A 597 -14.87 11.81 -10.96
N ARG A 598 -13.74 12.47 -10.80
CA ARG A 598 -13.58 13.90 -10.82
C ARG A 598 -13.40 14.32 -12.28
N ASN A 599 -14.40 14.99 -12.83
CA ASN A 599 -14.45 15.41 -14.21
C ASN A 599 -14.01 16.87 -14.33
N LEU A 600 -12.89 17.13 -15.00
CA LEU A 600 -12.48 18.48 -15.37
C LEU A 600 -13.33 18.92 -16.55
N THR A 601 -14.03 20.05 -16.42
CA THR A 601 -14.98 20.53 -17.44
C THR A 601 -14.35 21.36 -18.53
N GLY A 602 -13.15 21.90 -18.31
CA GLY A 602 -12.48 22.88 -19.17
C GLY A 602 -12.93 24.32 -18.93
N VAL A 603 -13.73 24.52 -17.89
CA VAL A 603 -14.13 25.85 -17.42
C VAL A 603 -13.19 26.25 -16.29
N ASN A 604 -12.77 27.50 -16.24
CA ASN A 604 -12.03 28.07 -15.12
C ASN A 604 -12.99 28.82 -14.18
N CYS A 605 -12.69 28.82 -12.90
CA CYS A 605 -13.37 29.56 -11.86
C CYS A 605 -12.38 30.44 -11.12
N ASP A 606 -12.82 31.56 -10.59
CA ASP A 606 -11.98 32.34 -9.68
C ASP A 606 -12.04 31.80 -8.25
N GLU A 607 -11.00 32.03 -7.46
CA GLU A 607 -10.91 31.55 -6.08
C GLU A 607 -11.80 32.31 -5.10
N THR A 608 -12.31 33.50 -5.50
CA THR A 608 -13.16 34.34 -4.64
C THR A 608 -14.65 34.04 -4.77
N PHE A 609 -15.05 33.05 -5.57
CA PHE A 609 -16.45 32.75 -5.92
C PHE A 609 -17.19 33.88 -6.66
N ALA A 610 -16.47 34.72 -7.41
CA ALA A 610 -17.10 35.76 -8.19
C ALA A 610 -17.68 35.21 -9.49
N SER A 611 -16.97 34.31 -10.19
CA SER A 611 -17.46 33.73 -11.44
C SER A 611 -16.81 32.38 -11.81
N CYS A 612 -17.52 31.59 -12.64
CA CYS A 612 -16.95 30.54 -13.47
C CYS A 612 -17.18 30.86 -14.95
N GLY A 613 -16.23 30.50 -15.81
CA GLY A 613 -16.30 30.71 -17.26
C GLY A 613 -15.42 31.87 -17.76
N ASP A 614 -14.82 32.64 -16.87
CA ASP A 614 -13.78 33.61 -17.26
C ASP A 614 -12.47 32.83 -17.55
N PRO A 615 -11.87 33.02 -18.75
CA PRO A 615 -10.58 32.42 -19.07
C PRO A 615 -9.43 32.83 -18.13
N ALA A 616 -9.60 33.95 -17.40
CA ALA A 616 -8.64 34.44 -16.42
C ALA A 616 -8.78 33.81 -15.03
N GLY A 617 -9.79 32.95 -14.81
CA GLY A 617 -9.97 32.22 -13.55
C GLY A 617 -8.80 31.27 -13.29
N GLU A 618 -8.35 31.23 -12.04
CA GLU A 618 -7.12 30.52 -11.62
C GLU A 618 -7.35 29.03 -11.43
N LEU A 619 -8.58 28.60 -11.13
CA LEU A 619 -8.91 27.24 -10.72
C LEU A 619 -9.67 26.46 -11.79
N ASN A 620 -9.24 25.23 -12.07
CA ASN A 620 -9.95 24.35 -12.99
C ASN A 620 -11.22 23.80 -12.34
N GLN A 621 -12.39 24.01 -12.97
CA GLN A 621 -13.65 23.43 -12.48
C GLN A 621 -13.62 21.90 -12.54
N ALA A 622 -13.81 21.27 -11.39
CA ALA A 622 -13.80 19.82 -11.22
C ALA A 622 -15.12 19.35 -10.58
N VAL A 623 -15.91 18.60 -11.36
CA VAL A 623 -17.25 18.14 -10.93
C VAL A 623 -17.25 16.64 -10.70
N TYR A 624 -17.70 16.18 -9.51
CA TYR A 624 -17.87 14.77 -9.25
C TYR A 624 -19.04 14.21 -10.06
N SER A 625 -18.70 13.28 -10.94
CA SER A 625 -19.59 12.68 -11.92
C SER A 625 -19.60 11.17 -11.82
N GLN A 626 -20.64 10.52 -12.37
CA GLN A 626 -20.80 9.07 -12.31
C GLN A 626 -21.15 8.50 -13.68
N ARG A 627 -20.32 7.55 -14.18
CA ARG A 627 -20.50 6.89 -15.47
C ARG A 627 -20.14 5.42 -15.40
N ASN A 628 -20.67 4.57 -16.27
CA ASN A 628 -20.24 3.19 -16.38
C ASN A 628 -18.89 3.10 -17.08
N ALA A 629 -17.99 2.26 -16.56
CA ALA A 629 -16.65 2.10 -17.09
C ALA A 629 -16.19 0.64 -17.10
N THR A 630 -15.20 0.34 -17.94
CA THR A 630 -14.57 -0.97 -18.03
C THR A 630 -13.07 -0.83 -17.90
N PHE A 631 -12.46 -1.59 -16.98
CA PHE A 631 -11.02 -1.70 -16.78
C PHE A 631 -10.56 -3.09 -17.15
N ARG A 632 -9.47 -3.21 -17.90
CA ARG A 632 -8.86 -4.49 -18.28
C ARG A 632 -7.36 -4.35 -18.38
N GLY A 633 -6.64 -5.40 -18.04
CA GLY A 633 -5.19 -5.35 -18.09
C GLY A 633 -4.51 -6.65 -17.73
N GLY A 634 -3.19 -6.59 -17.66
CA GLY A 634 -2.33 -7.69 -17.27
C GLY A 634 -1.08 -7.20 -16.58
N GLU A 635 -0.55 -8.05 -15.72
CA GLU A 635 0.64 -7.83 -14.92
C GLU A 635 1.52 -9.07 -15.04
N PHE A 636 2.80 -8.86 -15.23
CA PHE A 636 3.78 -9.94 -15.28
C PHE A 636 5.07 -9.50 -14.60
N GLN A 637 5.65 -10.37 -13.79
CA GLN A 637 6.99 -10.22 -13.25
C GLN A 637 7.68 -11.57 -13.15
N PHE A 638 8.99 -11.58 -13.35
CA PHE A 638 9.79 -12.77 -13.18
C PHE A 638 11.18 -12.46 -12.68
N GLN A 639 11.80 -13.47 -12.09
CA GLN A 639 13.22 -13.52 -11.74
C GLN A 639 13.75 -14.91 -12.05
N TYR A 640 14.86 -14.98 -12.80
CA TYR A 640 15.48 -16.24 -13.20
C TYR A 640 16.95 -16.28 -12.81
N ASP A 641 17.31 -17.21 -11.93
CA ASP A 641 18.68 -17.53 -11.57
C ASP A 641 19.32 -18.33 -12.71
N VAL A 642 20.15 -17.67 -13.54
CA VAL A 642 20.68 -18.24 -14.80
C VAL A 642 21.83 -19.21 -14.52
N LEU A 643 22.80 -18.78 -13.72
CA LEU A 643 23.98 -19.60 -13.44
C LEU A 643 24.60 -19.25 -12.07
N PRO A 644 25.20 -20.22 -11.39
CA PRO A 644 25.98 -19.96 -10.19
C PRO A 644 27.30 -19.25 -10.56
N VAL A 645 27.60 -18.18 -9.83
CA VAL A 645 28.84 -17.40 -9.99
C VAL A 645 29.43 -17.17 -8.61
N TRP A 646 30.69 -17.53 -8.37
CA TRP A 646 31.33 -17.47 -7.05
C TRP A 646 30.49 -18.14 -5.96
N ALA A 647 30.15 -17.40 -4.90
CA ALA A 647 29.35 -17.90 -3.80
C ALA A 647 27.84 -17.62 -3.98
N GLY A 648 27.44 -17.04 -5.10
CA GLY A 648 26.09 -16.59 -5.38
C GLY A 648 25.55 -17.04 -6.73
N VAL A 649 24.58 -16.28 -7.23
CA VAL A 649 23.93 -16.51 -8.51
C VAL A 649 23.88 -15.24 -9.33
N PHE A 650 24.15 -15.37 -10.62
CA PHE A 650 23.84 -14.37 -11.63
C PHE A 650 22.47 -14.69 -12.21
N GLY A 651 21.63 -13.67 -12.40
CA GLY A 651 20.31 -13.85 -12.93
C GLY A 651 19.80 -12.67 -13.72
N VAL A 652 18.62 -12.88 -14.28
CA VAL A 652 17.85 -11.87 -15.03
C VAL A 652 16.48 -11.71 -14.42
N GLU A 653 15.92 -10.50 -14.54
CA GLU A 653 14.59 -10.19 -14.06
C GLU A 653 13.83 -9.34 -15.09
N GLY A 654 12.52 -9.37 -15.04
CA GLY A 654 11.71 -8.54 -15.91
C GLY A 654 10.31 -8.36 -15.39
N GLN A 655 9.66 -7.31 -15.91
CA GLN A 655 8.28 -6.98 -15.57
C GLN A 655 7.55 -6.35 -16.75
N TYR A 656 6.25 -6.49 -16.75
CA TYR A 656 5.36 -5.86 -17.70
C TYR A 656 4.02 -5.58 -17.05
N ASP A 657 3.44 -4.42 -17.33
CA ASP A 657 2.07 -4.12 -16.95
C ASP A 657 1.36 -3.22 -17.96
N ILE A 658 0.06 -3.45 -18.06
CA ILE A 658 -0.83 -2.67 -18.90
C ILE A 658 -2.21 -2.57 -18.24
N VAL A 659 -2.79 -1.37 -18.28
CA VAL A 659 -4.19 -1.13 -17.96
C VAL A 659 -4.85 -0.29 -19.06
N ARG A 660 -6.08 -0.63 -19.41
CA ARG A 660 -6.95 0.14 -20.30
C ARG A 660 -8.28 0.34 -19.60
N ALA A 661 -8.73 1.59 -19.56
CA ALA A 661 -10.01 1.94 -18.98
C ALA A 661 -10.81 2.84 -19.92
N THR A 662 -12.05 2.45 -20.18
CA THR A 662 -12.95 3.16 -21.08
C THR A 662 -14.35 3.28 -20.47
N PHE A 663 -15.00 4.39 -20.69
CA PHE A 663 -16.44 4.50 -20.45
C PHE A 663 -17.25 3.74 -21.48
N THR A 664 -18.54 3.53 -21.23
CA THR A 664 -19.43 2.74 -22.12
C THR A 664 -19.67 3.40 -23.47
N ASP A 665 -19.48 4.71 -23.60
CA ASP A 665 -19.53 5.44 -24.87
C ASP A 665 -18.24 5.34 -25.69
N GLY A 666 -17.24 4.61 -25.21
CA GLY A 666 -15.95 4.41 -25.86
C GLY A 666 -14.89 5.46 -25.55
N THR A 667 -15.23 6.53 -24.82
CA THR A 667 -14.24 7.52 -24.38
C THR A 667 -13.35 6.93 -23.27
N ASN A 668 -12.10 7.44 -23.16
CA ASN A 668 -11.17 6.96 -22.14
C ASN A 668 -11.49 7.52 -20.74
N VAL A 669 -11.22 6.73 -19.73
CA VAL A 669 -11.17 7.20 -18.33
C VAL A 669 -9.88 8.02 -18.15
N PRO A 670 -9.92 9.21 -17.53
CA PRO A 670 -8.73 10.04 -17.36
C PRO A 670 -7.70 9.44 -16.37
N ARG A 671 -6.44 9.88 -16.50
CA ARG A 671 -5.31 9.55 -15.61
C ARG A 671 -4.96 8.07 -15.51
N ILE A 672 -5.21 7.32 -16.56
CA ILE A 672 -4.83 5.91 -16.62
C ILE A 672 -3.33 5.78 -16.90
N PRO A 673 -2.55 5.05 -16.05
CA PRO A 673 -1.12 4.89 -16.25
C PRO A 673 -0.74 4.32 -17.61
N PRO A 674 0.42 4.68 -18.17
CA PRO A 674 0.93 4.10 -19.41
C PRO A 674 1.28 2.63 -19.21
N GLN A 675 1.35 1.89 -20.30
CA GLN A 675 1.95 0.57 -20.37
C GLN A 675 3.44 0.67 -20.02
N ARG A 676 3.96 -0.31 -19.23
CA ARG A 676 5.37 -0.32 -18.84
C ARG A 676 6.01 -1.69 -19.10
N LEU A 677 7.29 -1.66 -19.54
CA LEU A 677 8.12 -2.85 -19.74
C LEU A 677 9.45 -2.63 -19.04
N GLY A 678 9.86 -3.55 -18.20
CA GLY A 678 11.11 -3.49 -17.50
C GLY A 678 11.92 -4.77 -17.61
N GLY A 679 13.25 -4.64 -17.50
CA GLY A 679 14.17 -5.76 -17.45
C GLY A 679 15.46 -5.40 -16.76
N GLY A 680 16.16 -6.40 -16.23
CA GLY A 680 17.40 -6.19 -15.51
C GLY A 680 18.23 -7.46 -15.34
N ILE A 681 19.43 -7.23 -14.85
CA ILE A 681 20.37 -8.29 -14.45
C ILE A 681 20.73 -8.09 -12.98
N TYR A 682 21.04 -9.18 -12.32
CA TYR A 682 21.49 -9.13 -10.93
C TYR A 682 22.53 -10.20 -10.62
N TYR A 683 23.34 -9.90 -9.63
CA TYR A 683 24.12 -10.85 -8.86
C TYR A 683 23.69 -10.78 -7.41
N ARG A 684 23.53 -11.92 -6.76
CA ARG A 684 23.25 -12.00 -5.33
C ARG A 684 23.89 -13.21 -4.68
N ASP A 685 24.31 -13.04 -3.45
CA ASP A 685 24.73 -14.13 -2.56
C ASP A 685 24.20 -13.88 -1.13
N SER A 686 24.79 -14.50 -0.12
CA SER A 686 24.38 -14.31 1.28
C SER A 686 24.63 -12.90 1.82
N GLY A 687 25.51 -12.11 1.22
CA GLY A 687 25.86 -10.75 1.65
C GLY A 687 25.72 -9.72 0.55
N TRP A 688 26.10 -10.01 -0.69
CA TRP A 688 26.08 -9.06 -1.78
C TRP A 688 24.78 -9.09 -2.58
N LEU A 689 24.33 -7.92 -2.95
CA LEU A 689 23.38 -7.71 -4.02
C LEU A 689 23.92 -6.62 -4.95
N ALA A 690 24.06 -6.94 -6.24
CA ALA A 690 24.29 -5.97 -7.31
C ALA A 690 23.21 -6.15 -8.37
N ARG A 691 22.57 -5.05 -8.80
CA ARG A 691 21.43 -5.07 -9.72
C ARG A 691 21.49 -3.85 -10.64
N VAL A 692 21.17 -4.06 -11.92
CA VAL A 692 20.90 -2.98 -12.88
C VAL A 692 19.59 -3.30 -13.58
N SER A 693 18.66 -2.36 -13.59
CA SER A 693 17.35 -2.54 -14.23
C SER A 693 16.93 -1.28 -14.98
N LEU A 694 16.28 -1.49 -16.12
CA LEU A 694 15.69 -0.45 -16.95
C LEU A 694 14.18 -0.64 -16.99
N LEU A 695 13.42 0.41 -16.68
CA LEU A 695 11.97 0.47 -16.86
C LEU A 695 11.65 1.47 -17.97
N HIS A 696 11.03 0.99 -19.04
CA HIS A 696 10.48 1.81 -20.12
C HIS A 696 8.98 1.97 -19.91
N ALA A 697 8.51 3.21 -19.80
CA ALA A 697 7.10 3.56 -19.88
C ALA A 697 6.82 4.10 -21.29
N PHE A 698 5.78 3.56 -21.92
CA PHE A 698 5.36 4.00 -23.25
C PHE A 698 4.64 5.35 -23.17
N ALA A 699 4.56 6.08 -24.29
CA ALA A 699 3.74 7.27 -24.34
C ALA A 699 2.26 6.95 -24.06
N GLN A 700 1.60 7.79 -23.24
CA GLN A 700 0.19 7.66 -22.97
C GLN A 700 -0.61 8.65 -23.82
N ASN A 701 -1.20 8.10 -24.88
CA ASN A 701 -2.02 8.84 -25.85
C ASN A 701 -3.53 8.51 -25.70
N ASN A 702 -3.90 7.57 -24.82
CA ASN A 702 -5.32 7.24 -24.56
C ASN A 702 -5.83 8.14 -23.44
N ILE A 703 -5.99 9.40 -23.74
CA ILE A 703 -6.39 10.45 -22.82
C ILE A 703 -7.90 10.54 -22.67
N GLY A 704 -8.38 10.97 -21.52
CA GLY A 704 -9.78 11.18 -21.20
C GLY A 704 -10.12 12.66 -21.05
N GLY A 705 -11.29 13.09 -21.57
CA GLY A 705 -11.74 14.47 -21.43
C GLY A 705 -10.78 15.49 -22.05
N ILE A 706 -10.41 16.49 -21.26
CA ILE A 706 -9.47 17.58 -21.64
C ILE A 706 -8.01 17.28 -21.25
N GLU A 707 -7.73 16.04 -20.86
CA GLU A 707 -6.41 15.63 -20.39
C GLU A 707 -5.34 15.74 -21.50
N THR A 708 -4.10 16.06 -21.11
CA THR A 708 -2.95 16.06 -22.01
C THR A 708 -2.31 14.67 -22.12
N ALA A 709 -1.75 14.33 -23.27
CA ALA A 709 -0.91 13.15 -23.44
C ALA A 709 0.45 13.35 -22.77
N THR A 710 1.09 12.25 -22.35
CA THR A 710 2.45 12.29 -21.82
C THR A 710 3.41 11.47 -22.68
N PRO A 711 4.65 11.95 -22.89
CA PRO A 711 5.68 11.17 -23.59
C PRO A 711 6.06 9.93 -22.78
N GLY A 712 6.66 8.94 -23.45
CA GLY A 712 7.31 7.81 -22.79
C GLY A 712 8.62 8.24 -22.14
N TYR A 713 9.14 7.40 -21.23
CA TYR A 713 10.42 7.63 -20.56
C TYR A 713 11.17 6.32 -20.28
N ASN A 714 12.46 6.46 -20.00
CA ASN A 714 13.35 5.36 -19.60
C ASN A 714 13.95 5.64 -18.22
N ARG A 715 13.68 4.80 -17.25
CA ARG A 715 14.21 4.92 -15.90
C ARG A 715 15.24 3.82 -15.64
N LEU A 716 16.51 4.17 -15.70
CA LEU A 716 17.63 3.26 -15.38
C LEU A 716 17.93 3.36 -13.88
N LYS A 717 17.92 2.21 -13.22
CA LYS A 717 18.28 2.06 -11.80
C LYS A 717 19.46 1.10 -11.65
N ALA A 718 20.40 1.43 -10.77
CA ALA A 718 21.49 0.54 -10.38
C ALA A 718 21.62 0.49 -8.86
N GLU A 719 21.92 -0.67 -8.31
CA GLU A 719 22.04 -0.89 -6.89
C GLU A 719 23.24 -1.80 -6.61
N ILE A 720 24.01 -1.46 -5.60
CA ILE A 720 24.98 -2.35 -4.97
C ILE A 720 24.85 -2.24 -3.47
N SER A 721 24.73 -3.38 -2.78
CA SER A 721 24.66 -3.41 -1.33
C SER A 721 25.35 -4.65 -0.77
N TYR A 722 25.82 -4.51 0.47
CA TYR A 722 26.48 -5.57 1.22
C TYR A 722 25.89 -5.69 2.61
N THR A 723 25.43 -6.88 2.96
CA THR A 723 24.90 -7.25 4.27
C THR A 723 25.82 -8.25 4.94
N GLN A 724 26.25 -7.97 6.17
CA GLN A 724 27.05 -8.88 6.98
C GLN A 724 26.32 -9.20 8.28
N LYS A 725 26.06 -10.48 8.51
CA LYS A 725 25.61 -11.00 9.80
C LYS A 725 26.83 -11.35 10.65
N LEU A 726 26.83 -10.88 11.88
CA LEU A 726 27.90 -11.11 12.86
C LEU A 726 27.36 -11.98 14.00
N LYS A 727 28.25 -12.72 14.66
CA LYS A 727 27.85 -13.43 15.88
C LYS A 727 27.65 -12.40 16.98
N PRO A 728 26.47 -12.36 17.63
CA PRO A 728 26.24 -11.42 18.72
C PRO A 728 27.25 -11.66 19.86
N SER A 729 27.94 -10.63 20.30
CA SER A 729 28.80 -10.65 21.47
C SER A 729 28.40 -9.50 22.40
N GLY A 730 27.56 -9.77 23.39
CA GLY A 730 27.03 -8.74 24.30
C GLY A 730 26.15 -7.71 23.55
N PHE A 731 26.39 -6.41 23.74
CA PHE A 731 25.73 -5.31 23.00
C PHE A 731 26.41 -5.02 21.63
N GLY A 732 27.10 -6.00 21.04
CA GLY A 732 27.77 -5.83 19.76
C GLY A 732 26.83 -5.83 18.56
N ILE A 733 27.33 -5.30 17.42
CA ILE A 733 26.61 -5.31 16.16
C ILE A 733 26.32 -6.75 15.74
N SER A 734 25.05 -7.08 15.50
CA SER A 734 24.59 -8.39 15.01
C SER A 734 24.44 -8.46 13.50
N GLU A 735 24.13 -7.34 12.86
CA GLU A 735 24.03 -7.23 11.40
C GLU A 735 24.31 -5.78 10.96
N PHE A 736 24.96 -5.61 9.84
CA PHE A 736 24.98 -4.33 9.15
C PHE A 736 24.75 -4.50 7.66
N THR A 737 24.10 -3.51 7.06
CA THR A 737 23.91 -3.41 5.60
C THR A 737 24.32 -2.02 5.16
N VAL A 738 25.16 -1.94 4.13
CA VAL A 738 25.54 -0.67 3.50
C VAL A 738 25.33 -0.79 2.00
N GLY A 739 24.98 0.31 1.34
CA GLY A 739 24.78 0.25 -0.09
C GLY A 739 24.64 1.62 -0.75
N ILE A 740 24.66 1.57 -2.07
CA ILE A 740 24.47 2.71 -2.97
C ILE A 740 23.41 2.34 -3.99
N VAL A 741 22.47 3.26 -4.21
CA VAL A 741 21.40 3.14 -5.21
C VAL A 741 21.45 4.38 -6.10
N GLY A 742 21.61 4.18 -7.40
CA GLY A 742 21.39 5.21 -8.41
C GLY A 742 19.98 5.08 -9.00
N ASP A 743 19.29 6.16 -9.15
CA ASP A 743 17.95 6.22 -9.75
C ASP A 743 17.90 7.26 -10.86
N ASN A 744 17.06 7.01 -11.88
CA ASN A 744 17.00 7.83 -13.10
C ASN A 744 18.38 8.17 -13.67
N LEU A 745 19.27 7.17 -13.77
CA LEU A 745 20.67 7.35 -14.17
C LEU A 745 20.84 7.84 -15.61
N LEU A 746 19.80 7.75 -16.43
CA LEU A 746 19.74 8.38 -17.76
C LEU A 746 19.35 9.84 -17.71
N ASN A 747 18.95 10.35 -16.55
CA ASN A 747 18.44 11.72 -16.37
C ASN A 747 17.30 12.04 -17.33
N ASP A 748 16.40 11.07 -17.55
CA ASP A 748 15.25 11.20 -18.45
C ASP A 748 14.12 11.99 -17.79
N ASP A 749 13.26 12.62 -18.61
CA ASP A 749 12.10 13.36 -18.14
C ASP A 749 10.99 12.42 -17.77
N ILE A 750 10.73 12.24 -16.51
CA ILE A 750 9.69 11.34 -16.04
C ILE A 750 8.45 12.16 -15.68
N ARG A 751 7.40 12.06 -16.52
CA ARG A 751 6.07 12.60 -16.23
C ARG A 751 5.15 11.46 -15.78
N ASN A 752 4.60 11.60 -14.59
CA ASN A 752 3.62 10.64 -14.11
C ASN A 752 2.24 10.95 -14.64
N HIS A 753 1.79 10.23 -15.67
CA HIS A 753 0.49 10.46 -16.32
C HIS A 753 -0.71 10.39 -15.34
N ALA A 754 -0.60 9.61 -14.28
CA ALA A 754 -1.65 9.49 -13.27
C ALA A 754 -1.75 10.69 -12.31
N SER A 755 -0.75 11.60 -12.30
CA SER A 755 -0.75 12.79 -11.46
C SER A 755 -1.62 13.91 -12.05
N PHE A 756 -2.29 14.68 -11.20
CA PHE A 756 -2.96 15.91 -11.59
C PHE A 756 -1.96 16.99 -12.03
N THR A 757 -0.79 17.01 -11.43
CA THR A 757 0.27 18.01 -11.70
C THR A 757 1.22 17.61 -12.83
N LYS A 758 0.86 16.59 -13.64
CA LYS A 758 1.76 16.01 -14.65
C LYS A 758 2.31 17.03 -15.69
N ASP A 759 1.60 18.11 -15.94
CA ASP A 759 1.99 19.11 -16.92
C ASP A 759 2.95 20.18 -16.37
N GLU A 760 3.15 20.19 -15.05
CA GLU A 760 3.98 21.17 -14.33
C GLU A 760 5.03 20.53 -13.42
N VAL A 761 4.95 19.22 -13.17
CA VAL A 761 5.81 18.51 -12.23
C VAL A 761 6.46 17.31 -12.89
N LEU A 762 7.79 17.26 -12.85
CA LEU A 762 8.58 16.09 -13.21
C LEU A 762 8.94 15.30 -11.96
N LEU A 763 9.10 14.00 -12.09
CA LEU A 763 9.76 13.20 -11.05
C LEU A 763 11.24 13.55 -10.95
N PRO A 764 11.93 13.23 -9.83
CA PRO A 764 13.33 13.55 -9.65
C PRO A 764 14.22 13.08 -10.81
N GLY A 765 15.16 13.93 -11.22
CA GLY A 765 16.20 13.63 -12.19
C GLY A 765 17.22 12.63 -11.64
N ILE A 766 18.43 12.63 -12.22
CA ILE A 766 19.49 11.71 -11.77
C ILE A 766 19.83 11.91 -10.29
N GLY A 767 19.79 10.83 -9.52
CA GLY A 767 20.10 10.81 -8.11
C GLY A 767 20.92 9.60 -7.69
N VAL A 768 21.78 9.78 -6.68
CA VAL A 768 22.52 8.72 -6.03
C VAL A 768 22.27 8.80 -4.52
N ARG A 769 21.83 7.69 -3.95
CA ARG A 769 21.60 7.55 -2.52
C ARG A 769 22.60 6.58 -1.92
N ALA A 770 23.24 6.96 -0.83
CA ALA A 770 24.00 6.06 0.03
C ALA A 770 23.24 5.79 1.31
N PHE A 771 23.21 4.55 1.76
CA PHE A 771 22.50 4.14 2.97
C PHE A 771 23.29 3.18 3.85
N ALA A 772 22.98 3.18 5.13
CA ALA A 772 23.52 2.25 6.12
C ALA A 772 22.43 1.85 7.11
N ASN A 773 22.36 0.56 7.42
CA ASN A 773 21.49 0.00 8.46
C ASN A 773 22.34 -0.85 9.38
N VAL A 774 22.18 -0.67 10.69
CA VAL A 774 22.96 -1.40 11.71
C VAL A 774 22.01 -1.95 12.75
N LYS A 775 22.17 -3.23 13.06
CA LYS A 775 21.38 -3.92 14.07
C LYS A 775 22.33 -4.41 15.20
N PHE A 776 21.94 -4.10 16.43
CA PHE A 776 22.65 -4.48 17.64
C PHE A 776 21.95 -5.60 18.37
#